data_8f9e0cd1b0506369a0debb5648003ca6
#
_entry.id   8f9e0cd1b0506369a0debb5648003ca6
#
_cell.length_a   1.000
_cell.length_b   1.000
_cell.length_c   1.000
_cell.angle_alpha   90.00
_cell.angle_beta   90.00
_cell.angle_gamma   90.00
#
_symmetry.space_group_name_H-M   'P 1'
#
loop_
_entity.id
_entity.type
_entity.pdbx_description
1 polymer ?
#
loop_
_entity_poly.entity_id
_entity_poly.type
_entity_poly.pdbx_seq_one_letter_code
_entity_poly.pdbx_strand_id
1 'polypeptide(L)'
;MTREEFQQLCRTKIVFLDGATGTNLQKAGMPTGVCPEAWILEHPDTMMQLQRAYFEAGSDIVLAPTFTANRIKLDEYGLVDKIEEMNHQLVAISKEAAGDKGLVAGDMTMTGRQLAPMGDMGFEELVDIYKEQAGYLVDAGVDLFIVETMMSLNECRAALIAIREVTDLPVCVTLSFNEDGRTLFGTDASTAMVVLQSLGADAVGVNCSTGPEQMAELVREMKEYANIPIIAKPNDGMPEVVDGETVYRMTPEEFAEEAKLLLEAGAGIVGGCCGTTPQHIRAFKEASRAYTVPKVSKTYKRVLASERQTLEIALDAGFKVVGERINPTGKKKLQAALREGQMDMVMDMALAQEEKGASILDVNMGMNGIDEKEMMLKSIEIVTQAVNLPLCIDSSHVDIIEAALRVYPGRALINSISLEKEKFEHLLPIARKYGAMFILLPLSDEGLPKNIGEKIRIIHTIMDRALELGFHKEDIVVDGLVATIGANKNAAIETLDTISYCHDQLELATICGLSNISFGLPERSYVNTAFLTMAISRGLTMAIANPSQDLLMHAAFASDLLMNRPGSDIRYIDRMNAFKEAQTGENAAAAAVVMTLGEKIFDAVMKGSQGSIINLVKEGLDAGIVPDDIIQKHLITAIQKVGVLFEEKKYYLPQLIASAETMEKAITYLEPMLIKDDAEEKATIIMATVEGDIHDIGKNLVVLMLKNYGYRVIDLGKDVSAECIVETAIKEHAAIIGLSALMTTTMMRMRDVVELVQEKHCGSKVIIGGAVTTQSFADEIGADGYSRDAAEAVHLVERLLGK
;
A
#
# COMPACT_ATOMS: atom_id res chain seq x y z
N MET A 1 -25.54 15.65 -3.56
CA MET A 1 -26.07 14.26 -3.50
C MET A 1 -25.70 13.64 -2.16
N THR A 2 -26.60 12.89 -1.52
CA THR A 2 -26.26 12.11 -0.32
C THR A 2 -25.65 10.77 -0.68
N ARG A 3 -24.97 10.13 0.28
CA ARG A 3 -24.40 8.78 0.11
C ARG A 3 -25.49 7.73 -0.20
N GLU A 4 -26.65 7.84 0.42
CA GLU A 4 -27.80 6.95 0.15
C GLU A 4 -28.33 7.11 -1.28
N GLU A 5 -28.47 8.35 -1.75
CA GLU A 5 -28.89 8.64 -3.13
C GLU A 5 -27.90 8.06 -4.14
N PHE A 6 -26.59 8.18 -3.89
CA PHE A 6 -25.55 7.57 -4.72
C PHE A 6 -25.64 6.04 -4.73
N GLN A 7 -25.76 5.41 -3.58
CA GLN A 7 -25.94 3.96 -3.49
C GLN A 7 -27.23 3.50 -4.20
N GLN A 8 -28.31 4.27 -4.11
CA GLN A 8 -29.55 3.98 -4.83
C GLN A 8 -29.37 4.12 -6.34
N LEU A 9 -28.65 5.14 -6.80
CA LEU A 9 -28.30 5.31 -8.21
C LEU A 9 -27.58 4.07 -8.76
N CYS A 10 -26.53 3.61 -8.06
CA CYS A 10 -25.73 2.44 -8.43
C CYS A 10 -26.50 1.11 -8.37
N ARG A 11 -27.62 1.04 -7.63
CA ARG A 11 -28.49 -0.16 -7.60
C ARG A 11 -29.51 -0.20 -8.74
N THR A 12 -29.82 0.94 -9.33
CA THR A 12 -30.89 1.06 -10.33
C THR A 12 -30.40 1.01 -11.76
N LYS A 13 -29.16 1.42 -12.01
CA LYS A 13 -28.55 1.40 -13.34
C LYS A 13 -27.03 1.22 -13.28
N ILE A 14 -26.45 0.80 -14.39
CA ILE A 14 -25.00 0.91 -14.61
C ILE A 14 -24.71 2.40 -14.77
N VAL A 15 -23.84 2.94 -13.91
CA VAL A 15 -23.48 4.37 -13.90
C VAL A 15 -22.31 4.58 -14.86
N PHE A 16 -22.46 5.57 -15.74
CA PHE A 16 -21.42 5.95 -16.69
C PHE A 16 -20.73 7.23 -16.26
N LEU A 17 -19.43 7.16 -16.07
CA LEU A 17 -18.53 8.29 -15.97
C LEU A 17 -18.19 8.79 -17.39
N ASP A 18 -17.44 9.86 -17.46
CA ASP A 18 -16.86 10.35 -18.73
C ASP A 18 -15.66 9.49 -19.17
N GLY A 19 -15.01 9.96 -20.21
CA GLY A 19 -13.74 9.42 -20.71
C GLY A 19 -12.59 10.40 -20.49
N ALA A 20 -11.55 10.28 -21.32
CA ALA A 20 -10.34 11.08 -21.19
C ALA A 20 -10.62 12.59 -21.33
N THR A 21 -10.01 13.37 -20.44
CA THR A 21 -9.93 14.83 -20.54
C THR A 21 -8.64 15.24 -21.26
N GLY A 22 -7.48 14.87 -20.73
CA GLY A 22 -6.17 15.32 -21.22
C GLY A 22 -5.93 15.05 -22.70
N THR A 23 -6.06 13.79 -23.16
CA THR A 23 -5.83 13.41 -24.56
C THR A 23 -6.79 14.10 -25.54
N ASN A 24 -8.04 14.40 -25.11
CA ASN A 24 -8.99 15.14 -25.96
C ASN A 24 -8.68 16.63 -26.00
N LEU A 25 -8.21 17.24 -24.90
CA LEU A 25 -7.78 18.64 -24.90
C LEU A 25 -6.52 18.85 -25.73
N GLN A 26 -5.58 17.91 -25.73
CA GLN A 26 -4.40 17.94 -26.60
C GLN A 26 -4.79 17.89 -28.10
N LYS A 27 -5.71 16.98 -28.45
CA LYS A 27 -6.31 16.97 -29.81
C LYS A 27 -7.02 18.27 -30.15
N ALA A 28 -7.51 19.01 -29.17
CA ALA A 28 -8.13 20.33 -29.34
C ALA A 28 -7.12 21.50 -29.31
N GLY A 29 -5.80 21.22 -29.18
CA GLY A 29 -4.75 22.22 -29.28
C GLY A 29 -4.08 22.60 -27.97
N MET A 30 -4.32 21.89 -26.86
CA MET A 30 -3.56 22.09 -25.62
C MET A 30 -2.11 21.64 -25.82
N PRO A 31 -1.10 22.51 -25.60
CA PRO A 31 0.30 22.13 -25.71
C PRO A 31 0.72 21.15 -24.60
N THR A 32 1.78 20.41 -24.85
CA THR A 32 2.47 19.65 -23.79
C THR A 32 3.26 20.57 -22.86
N GLY A 33 3.41 20.20 -21.58
CA GLY A 33 4.23 20.94 -20.62
C GLY A 33 3.59 22.21 -20.03
N VAL A 34 2.32 22.46 -20.29
CA VAL A 34 1.55 23.53 -19.65
C VAL A 34 0.74 22.99 -18.47
N CYS A 35 0.40 23.86 -17.52
CA CYS A 35 -0.58 23.52 -16.48
C CYS A 35 -1.96 23.32 -17.12
N PRO A 36 -2.53 22.11 -17.12
CA PRO A 36 -3.80 21.84 -17.79
C PRO A 36 -4.94 22.71 -17.25
N GLU A 37 -5.00 22.90 -15.95
CA GLU A 37 -6.02 23.69 -15.27
C GLU A 37 -5.97 25.16 -15.71
N ALA A 38 -4.77 25.73 -15.80
CA ALA A 38 -4.59 27.12 -16.28
C ALA A 38 -5.02 27.25 -17.75
N TRP A 39 -4.61 26.30 -18.59
CA TRP A 39 -5.00 26.30 -20.01
C TRP A 39 -6.52 26.17 -20.17
N ILE A 40 -7.18 25.33 -19.38
CA ILE A 40 -8.64 25.17 -19.41
C ILE A 40 -9.35 26.47 -19.01
N LEU A 41 -8.82 27.20 -18.02
CA LEU A 41 -9.37 28.50 -17.62
C LEU A 41 -9.23 29.57 -18.72
N GLU A 42 -8.19 29.47 -19.56
CA GLU A 42 -8.02 30.33 -20.74
C GLU A 42 -8.90 29.87 -21.91
N HIS A 43 -9.32 28.59 -21.96
CA HIS A 43 -10.10 27.99 -23.04
C HIS A 43 -11.36 27.27 -22.52
N PRO A 44 -12.22 27.91 -21.70
CA PRO A 44 -13.33 27.25 -21.01
C PRO A 44 -14.35 26.60 -21.95
N ASP A 45 -14.56 27.21 -23.12
CA ASP A 45 -15.49 26.68 -24.13
C ASP A 45 -15.07 25.31 -24.65
N THR A 46 -13.78 25.04 -24.76
CA THR A 46 -13.24 23.75 -25.22
C THR A 46 -13.59 22.64 -24.22
N MET A 47 -13.35 22.88 -22.94
CA MET A 47 -13.68 21.93 -21.88
C MET A 47 -15.19 21.73 -21.78
N MET A 48 -15.96 22.81 -21.84
CA MET A 48 -17.42 22.76 -21.78
C MET A 48 -18.02 21.95 -22.95
N GLN A 49 -17.49 22.11 -24.16
CA GLN A 49 -17.91 21.34 -25.32
C GLN A 49 -17.60 19.84 -25.14
N LEU A 50 -16.42 19.49 -24.64
CA LEU A 50 -16.06 18.12 -24.38
C LEU A 50 -17.00 17.46 -23.36
N GLN A 51 -17.27 18.11 -22.24
CA GLN A 51 -18.15 17.58 -21.19
C GLN A 51 -19.59 17.45 -21.67
N ARG A 52 -20.10 18.43 -22.43
CA ARG A 52 -21.42 18.33 -23.06
C ARG A 52 -21.51 17.14 -24.02
N ALA A 53 -20.44 16.86 -24.78
CA ALA A 53 -20.37 15.70 -25.66
C ALA A 53 -20.38 14.37 -24.88
N TYR A 54 -19.75 14.32 -23.70
CA TYR A 54 -19.84 13.16 -22.83
C TYR A 54 -21.26 12.93 -22.28
N PHE A 55 -21.96 13.97 -21.84
CA PHE A 55 -23.38 13.85 -21.46
C PHE A 55 -24.26 13.40 -22.62
N GLU A 56 -24.02 13.91 -23.83
CA GLU A 56 -24.74 13.47 -25.03
C GLU A 56 -24.39 12.03 -25.44
N ALA A 57 -23.20 11.55 -25.07
CA ALA A 57 -22.81 10.15 -25.24
C ALA A 57 -23.46 9.21 -24.22
N GLY A 58 -23.96 9.74 -23.12
CA GLY A 58 -24.70 9.00 -22.09
C GLY A 58 -23.99 8.88 -20.75
N SER A 59 -22.96 9.70 -20.50
CA SER A 59 -22.37 9.82 -19.17
C SER A 59 -23.38 10.36 -18.17
N ASP A 60 -23.39 9.78 -16.99
CA ASP A 60 -24.23 10.20 -15.86
C ASP A 60 -23.51 11.20 -14.96
N ILE A 61 -22.18 11.11 -14.94
CA ILE A 61 -21.27 11.91 -14.12
C ILE A 61 -20.09 12.33 -15.01
N VAL A 62 -19.70 13.58 -14.94
CA VAL A 62 -18.43 14.08 -15.49
C VAL A 62 -17.50 14.52 -14.37
N LEU A 63 -16.21 14.42 -14.59
CA LEU A 63 -15.18 14.84 -13.66
C LEU A 63 -14.85 16.31 -13.92
N ALA A 64 -14.87 17.14 -12.87
CA ALA A 64 -14.36 18.49 -12.97
C ALA A 64 -12.85 18.43 -13.28
N PRO A 65 -12.31 19.33 -14.12
CA PRO A 65 -10.90 19.29 -14.49
C PRO A 65 -10.01 19.86 -13.38
N THR A 66 -10.14 19.28 -12.17
CA THR A 66 -9.43 19.67 -10.94
C THR A 66 -8.39 18.64 -10.52
N PHE A 67 -8.10 17.69 -11.40
CA PHE A 67 -7.26 16.52 -11.19
C PHE A 67 -5.94 16.85 -10.49
N THR A 68 -5.17 17.83 -11.01
CA THR A 68 -3.91 18.27 -10.40
C THR A 68 -4.01 19.63 -9.71
N ALA A 69 -5.21 20.13 -9.42
CA ALA A 69 -5.42 21.44 -8.80
C ALA A 69 -5.17 21.46 -7.28
N ASN A 70 -4.22 20.67 -6.79
CA ASN A 70 -3.76 20.68 -5.40
C ASN A 70 -2.55 21.62 -5.23
N ARG A 71 -2.25 22.00 -3.99
CA ARG A 71 -1.17 22.94 -3.63
C ARG A 71 0.18 22.53 -4.20
N ILE A 72 0.54 21.25 -4.12
CA ILE A 72 1.86 20.75 -4.56
C ILE A 72 2.00 20.88 -6.08
N LYS A 73 0.99 20.44 -6.81
CA LYS A 73 1.02 20.48 -8.28
C LYS A 73 0.96 21.90 -8.84
N LEU A 74 0.16 22.77 -8.23
CA LEU A 74 0.09 24.18 -8.66
C LEU A 74 1.34 24.97 -8.29
N ASP A 75 2.09 24.57 -7.24
CA ASP A 75 3.38 25.19 -6.88
C ASP A 75 4.42 24.99 -7.96
N GLU A 76 4.41 23.85 -8.65
CA GLU A 76 5.31 23.54 -9.76
C GLU A 76 5.19 24.56 -10.91
N TYR A 77 4.03 25.22 -11.03
CA TYR A 77 3.75 26.27 -12.03
C TYR A 77 3.69 27.68 -11.44
N GLY A 78 3.99 27.86 -10.14
CA GLY A 78 3.89 29.16 -9.46
C GLY A 78 2.46 29.67 -9.31
N LEU A 79 1.46 28.78 -9.26
CA LEU A 79 0.03 29.12 -9.26
C LEU A 79 -0.66 28.90 -7.91
N VAL A 80 0.08 28.58 -6.87
CA VAL A 80 -0.45 28.29 -5.51
C VAL A 80 -1.36 29.39 -4.98
N ASP A 81 -1.02 30.66 -5.21
CA ASP A 81 -1.83 31.80 -4.74
C ASP A 81 -3.24 31.86 -5.38
N LYS A 82 -3.47 31.11 -6.45
CA LYS A 82 -4.75 31.04 -7.17
C LYS A 82 -5.52 29.74 -6.92
N ILE A 83 -5.06 28.87 -6.02
CA ILE A 83 -5.62 27.53 -5.85
C ILE A 83 -7.13 27.53 -5.59
N GLU A 84 -7.63 28.42 -4.73
CA GLU A 84 -9.05 28.54 -4.44
C GLU A 84 -9.84 29.01 -5.67
N GLU A 85 -9.41 30.10 -6.29
CA GLU A 85 -10.04 30.66 -7.49
C GLU A 85 -10.09 29.63 -8.63
N MET A 86 -9.00 28.92 -8.87
CA MET A 86 -8.90 27.93 -9.94
C MET A 86 -9.86 26.76 -9.68
N ASN A 87 -9.86 26.16 -8.51
CA ASN A 87 -10.79 25.07 -8.19
C ASN A 87 -12.24 25.50 -8.36
N HIS A 88 -12.62 26.70 -7.89
CA HIS A 88 -13.97 27.21 -8.05
C HIS A 88 -14.36 27.41 -9.52
N GLN A 89 -13.49 28.03 -10.33
CA GLN A 89 -13.77 28.29 -11.73
C GLN A 89 -13.84 27.00 -12.56
N LEU A 90 -12.98 26.03 -12.30
CA LEU A 90 -12.97 24.73 -12.99
C LEU A 90 -14.24 23.93 -12.70
N VAL A 91 -14.71 23.92 -11.47
CA VAL A 91 -16.00 23.30 -11.12
C VAL A 91 -17.17 24.06 -11.77
N ALA A 92 -17.12 25.39 -11.80
CA ALA A 92 -18.18 26.20 -12.43
C ALA A 92 -18.33 25.87 -13.92
N ILE A 93 -17.24 25.68 -14.66
CA ILE A 93 -17.24 25.24 -16.06
C ILE A 93 -18.00 23.92 -16.20
N SER A 94 -17.69 22.94 -15.33
CA SER A 94 -18.32 21.62 -15.36
C SER A 94 -19.79 21.67 -14.99
N LYS A 95 -20.17 22.49 -14.00
CA LYS A 95 -21.57 22.70 -13.61
C LYS A 95 -22.37 23.35 -14.73
N GLU A 96 -21.81 24.32 -15.44
CA GLU A 96 -22.43 24.94 -16.61
C GLU A 96 -22.60 23.94 -17.76
N ALA A 97 -21.60 23.07 -17.99
CA ALA A 97 -21.69 22.02 -18.99
C ALA A 97 -22.76 20.98 -18.64
N ALA A 98 -22.87 20.60 -17.37
CA ALA A 98 -23.82 19.62 -16.88
C ALA A 98 -25.27 20.13 -16.94
N GLY A 99 -25.50 21.39 -16.52
CA GLY A 99 -26.87 21.89 -16.37
C GLY A 99 -27.75 20.92 -15.56
N ASP A 100 -28.87 20.47 -16.13
CA ASP A 100 -29.75 19.46 -15.52
C ASP A 100 -29.51 18.03 -16.04
N LYS A 101 -28.44 17.81 -16.84
CA LYS A 101 -28.23 16.52 -17.56
C LYS A 101 -27.56 15.45 -16.70
N GLY A 102 -26.78 15.82 -15.69
CA GLY A 102 -26.00 14.87 -14.89
C GLY A 102 -25.30 15.51 -13.72
N LEU A 103 -24.38 14.79 -13.13
CA LEU A 103 -23.65 15.13 -11.92
C LEU A 103 -22.21 15.56 -12.24
N VAL A 104 -21.62 16.34 -11.34
CA VAL A 104 -20.23 16.79 -11.42
C VAL A 104 -19.45 16.25 -10.22
N ALA A 105 -18.44 15.46 -10.48
CA ALA A 105 -17.51 14.97 -9.46
C ALA A 105 -16.34 15.93 -9.30
N GLY A 106 -15.94 16.24 -8.06
CA GLY A 106 -14.65 16.83 -7.76
C GLY A 106 -13.58 15.76 -7.99
N ASP A 107 -12.66 16.04 -8.91
CA ASP A 107 -11.62 15.11 -9.32
C ASP A 107 -10.31 15.44 -8.62
N MET A 108 -9.69 14.44 -7.98
CA MET A 108 -8.46 14.57 -7.20
C MET A 108 -7.52 13.40 -7.52
N THR A 109 -6.22 13.65 -7.49
CA THR A 109 -5.21 12.61 -7.71
C THR A 109 -4.05 12.74 -6.74
N MET A 110 -3.04 11.88 -6.90
CA MET A 110 -1.81 11.92 -6.09
C MET A 110 -1.08 13.26 -6.18
N THR A 111 -0.42 13.62 -5.08
CA THR A 111 0.38 14.86 -5.01
C THR A 111 1.70 14.78 -5.73
N GLY A 112 2.20 13.55 -5.99
CA GLY A 112 3.53 13.31 -6.54
C GLY A 112 4.65 13.36 -5.49
N ARG A 113 4.34 13.65 -4.21
CA ARG A 113 5.28 13.55 -3.10
C ARG A 113 5.13 12.20 -2.42
N GLN A 114 6.22 11.69 -1.88
CA GLN A 114 6.22 10.42 -1.15
C GLN A 114 6.12 10.66 0.35
N LEU A 115 5.32 9.83 1.01
CA LEU A 115 5.24 9.79 2.47
C LEU A 115 6.54 9.30 3.09
N ALA A 116 6.87 9.83 4.25
CA ALA A 116 7.96 9.31 5.06
C ALA A 116 7.71 7.80 5.36
N PRO A 117 8.77 7.00 5.44
CA PRO A 117 10.18 7.35 5.32
C PRO A 117 10.73 7.30 3.88
N MET A 118 9.93 6.92 2.88
CA MET A 118 10.35 6.87 1.47
C MET A 118 10.52 8.26 0.86
N GLY A 119 9.87 9.24 1.43
CA GLY A 119 9.99 10.66 1.12
C GLY A 119 10.05 11.49 2.38
N ASP A 120 9.83 12.78 2.23
CA ASP A 120 9.91 13.76 3.32
C ASP A 120 8.53 14.23 3.83
N MET A 121 7.42 13.78 3.20
CA MET A 121 6.08 14.23 3.54
C MET A 121 5.52 13.48 4.75
N GLY A 122 5.02 14.23 5.75
CA GLY A 122 4.28 13.66 6.86
C GLY A 122 2.85 13.27 6.47
N PHE A 123 2.28 12.22 7.11
CA PHE A 123 0.91 11.79 6.81
C PHE A 123 -0.13 12.89 7.08
N GLU A 124 0.00 13.63 8.19
CA GLU A 124 -0.94 14.72 8.51
C GLU A 124 -0.79 15.91 7.55
N GLU A 125 0.42 16.21 7.11
CA GLU A 125 0.66 17.23 6.09
C GLU A 125 -0.04 16.88 4.79
N LEU A 126 0.04 15.61 4.37
CA LEU A 126 -0.66 15.11 3.20
C LEU A 126 -2.19 15.20 3.35
N VAL A 127 -2.72 14.82 4.53
CA VAL A 127 -4.15 14.98 4.85
C VAL A 127 -4.57 16.44 4.74
N ASP A 128 -3.79 17.39 5.26
CA ASP A 128 -4.12 18.82 5.22
C ASP A 128 -4.13 19.37 3.79
N ILE A 129 -3.21 18.90 2.91
CA ILE A 129 -3.21 19.27 1.48
C ILE A 129 -4.49 18.80 0.79
N TYR A 130 -4.91 17.56 1.03
CA TYR A 130 -6.16 17.05 0.47
C TYR A 130 -7.40 17.73 1.06
N LYS A 131 -7.37 18.09 2.36
CA LYS A 131 -8.47 18.84 3.00
C LYS A 131 -8.64 20.22 2.38
N GLU A 132 -7.55 20.89 2.08
CA GLU A 132 -7.58 22.20 1.42
C GLU A 132 -8.30 22.12 0.08
N GLN A 133 -7.87 21.23 -0.82
CA GLN A 133 -8.51 21.05 -2.12
C GLN A 133 -9.97 20.59 -1.97
N ALA A 134 -10.23 19.62 -1.11
CA ALA A 134 -11.59 19.13 -0.86
C ALA A 134 -12.53 20.25 -0.36
N GLY A 135 -12.04 21.14 0.50
CA GLY A 135 -12.78 22.31 0.97
C GLY A 135 -13.23 23.20 -0.19
N TYR A 136 -12.32 23.56 -1.07
CA TYR A 136 -12.64 24.39 -2.24
C TYR A 136 -13.64 23.70 -3.20
N LEU A 137 -13.50 22.39 -3.39
CA LEU A 137 -14.42 21.62 -4.23
C LEU A 137 -15.83 21.53 -3.63
N VAL A 138 -15.94 21.38 -2.30
CA VAL A 138 -17.24 21.44 -1.60
C VAL A 138 -17.89 22.82 -1.75
N ASP A 139 -17.11 23.88 -1.52
CA ASP A 139 -17.60 25.25 -1.64
C ASP A 139 -18.00 25.60 -3.07
N ALA A 140 -17.34 25.04 -4.07
CA ALA A 140 -17.69 25.15 -5.49
C ALA A 140 -18.93 24.33 -5.86
N GLY A 141 -19.41 23.44 -4.98
CA GLY A 141 -20.69 22.73 -5.11
C GLY A 141 -20.63 21.46 -5.96
N VAL A 142 -19.55 20.66 -5.86
CA VAL A 142 -19.49 19.32 -6.46
C VAL A 142 -20.56 18.39 -5.87
N ASP A 143 -21.01 17.40 -6.62
CA ASP A 143 -22.04 16.45 -6.18
C ASP A 143 -21.46 15.25 -5.44
N LEU A 144 -20.24 14.86 -5.76
CA LEU A 144 -19.46 13.75 -5.19
C LEU A 144 -17.97 13.98 -5.46
N PHE A 145 -17.14 13.12 -4.89
CA PHE A 145 -15.69 13.08 -5.13
C PHE A 145 -15.27 11.83 -5.89
N ILE A 146 -14.29 11.97 -6.77
CA ILE A 146 -13.49 10.87 -7.33
C ILE A 146 -12.04 11.17 -7.05
N VAL A 147 -11.36 10.25 -6.35
CA VAL A 147 -9.92 10.23 -6.14
C VAL A 147 -9.38 9.16 -7.06
N GLU A 148 -8.71 9.53 -8.15
CA GLU A 148 -8.35 8.58 -9.18
C GLU A 148 -6.86 8.54 -9.54
N THR A 149 -6.47 7.46 -10.23
CA THR A 149 -5.09 7.23 -10.70
C THR A 149 -4.08 7.15 -9.56
N MET A 150 -4.53 6.62 -8.43
CA MET A 150 -3.71 6.50 -7.23
C MET A 150 -2.80 5.27 -7.32
N MET A 151 -1.54 5.41 -6.89
CA MET A 151 -0.55 4.32 -6.87
C MET A 151 -0.21 3.86 -5.45
N SER A 152 -0.60 4.63 -4.43
CA SER A 152 -0.35 4.35 -3.02
C SER A 152 -1.65 4.21 -2.26
N LEU A 153 -1.84 3.06 -1.59
CA LEU A 153 -2.99 2.84 -0.72
C LEU A 153 -2.99 3.82 0.46
N ASN A 154 -1.81 4.16 0.98
CA ASN A 154 -1.71 5.08 2.11
C ASN A 154 -2.08 6.51 1.72
N GLU A 155 -1.72 6.94 0.51
CA GLU A 155 -2.16 8.24 -0.04
C GLU A 155 -3.68 8.25 -0.32
N CYS A 156 -4.26 7.14 -0.84
CA CYS A 156 -5.72 6.99 -0.95
C CYS A 156 -6.41 7.18 0.39
N ARG A 157 -5.84 6.59 1.46
CA ARG A 157 -6.39 6.72 2.81
C ARG A 157 -6.31 8.17 3.31
N ALA A 158 -5.21 8.86 3.07
CA ALA A 158 -5.05 10.27 3.43
C ALA A 158 -6.11 11.13 2.74
N ALA A 159 -6.31 10.95 1.42
CA ALA A 159 -7.32 11.67 0.66
C ALA A 159 -8.75 11.35 1.15
N LEU A 160 -9.07 10.07 1.40
CA LEU A 160 -10.39 9.67 1.88
C LEU A 160 -10.68 10.22 3.29
N ILE A 161 -9.69 10.16 4.21
CA ILE A 161 -9.79 10.74 5.55
C ILE A 161 -10.01 12.26 5.46
N ALA A 162 -9.23 12.94 4.63
CA ALA A 162 -9.32 14.38 4.41
C ALA A 162 -10.71 14.79 3.94
N ILE A 163 -11.25 14.12 2.92
CA ILE A 163 -12.60 14.42 2.40
C ILE A 163 -13.66 14.13 3.46
N ARG A 164 -13.57 13.01 4.19
CA ARG A 164 -14.52 12.66 5.27
C ARG A 164 -14.51 13.63 6.45
N GLU A 165 -13.38 14.32 6.69
CA GLU A 165 -13.30 15.37 7.71
C GLU A 165 -13.89 16.70 7.25
N VAL A 166 -14.16 16.88 5.94
CA VAL A 166 -14.73 18.10 5.35
C VAL A 166 -16.21 17.91 5.02
N THR A 167 -16.63 16.73 4.53
CA THR A 167 -17.98 16.53 3.99
C THR A 167 -18.45 15.08 4.09
N ASP A 168 -19.79 14.91 4.04
CA ASP A 168 -20.48 13.62 3.91
C ASP A 168 -20.85 13.26 2.46
N LEU A 169 -20.39 14.01 1.48
CA LEU A 169 -20.62 13.68 0.07
C LEU A 169 -20.07 12.29 -0.30
N PRO A 170 -20.64 11.62 -1.31
CA PRO A 170 -20.08 10.35 -1.78
C PRO A 170 -18.64 10.48 -2.24
N VAL A 171 -17.80 9.49 -1.91
CA VAL A 171 -16.38 9.44 -2.31
C VAL A 171 -16.10 8.12 -2.99
N CYS A 172 -15.63 8.21 -4.22
CA CYS A 172 -15.15 7.10 -5.04
C CYS A 172 -13.64 7.13 -5.09
N VAL A 173 -12.99 5.97 -5.02
CA VAL A 173 -11.51 5.88 -5.07
C VAL A 173 -11.11 4.84 -6.11
N THR A 174 -10.19 5.18 -7.01
CA THR A 174 -9.63 4.25 -7.98
C THR A 174 -8.11 4.27 -7.95
N LEU A 175 -7.52 3.09 -8.12
CA LEU A 175 -6.08 2.89 -8.16
C LEU A 175 -5.65 2.41 -9.54
N SER A 176 -4.39 2.68 -9.85
CA SER A 176 -3.71 2.16 -11.03
C SER A 176 -2.80 1.01 -10.63
N PHE A 177 -2.90 -0.10 -11.37
CA PHE A 177 -2.15 -1.34 -11.12
C PHE A 177 -1.22 -1.62 -12.29
N ASN A 178 -0.04 -2.17 -11.99
CA ASN A 178 0.89 -2.65 -13.00
C ASN A 178 0.38 -3.98 -13.61
N GLU A 179 1.08 -4.49 -14.61
CA GLU A 179 0.74 -5.76 -15.29
C GLU A 179 0.70 -6.97 -14.35
N ASP A 180 1.39 -6.91 -13.22
CA ASP A 180 1.40 -7.96 -12.20
C ASP A 180 0.19 -7.91 -11.24
N GLY A 181 -0.77 -7.02 -11.49
CA GLY A 181 -1.96 -6.85 -10.66
C GLY A 181 -1.71 -6.15 -9.33
N ARG A 182 -0.57 -5.46 -9.18
CA ARG A 182 -0.22 -4.71 -7.97
C ARG A 182 0.06 -3.25 -8.28
N THR A 183 -0.18 -2.39 -7.30
CA THR A 183 0.26 -0.99 -7.37
C THR A 183 1.78 -0.91 -7.25
N LEU A 184 2.36 0.27 -7.49
CA LEU A 184 3.79 0.53 -7.31
C LEU A 184 4.30 0.14 -5.91
N PHE A 185 3.47 0.26 -4.87
CA PHE A 185 3.80 -0.07 -3.48
C PHE A 185 3.46 -1.51 -3.08
N GLY A 186 3.01 -2.33 -4.04
CA GLY A 186 2.76 -3.75 -3.85
C GLY A 186 1.33 -4.11 -3.38
N THR A 187 0.42 -3.14 -3.31
CA THR A 187 -0.99 -3.38 -2.93
C THR A 187 -1.70 -4.16 -4.02
N ASP A 188 -2.37 -5.27 -3.70
CA ASP A 188 -3.26 -5.99 -4.61
C ASP A 188 -4.69 -5.42 -4.61
N ALA A 189 -5.47 -5.80 -5.61
CA ALA A 189 -6.82 -5.29 -5.84
C ALA A 189 -7.78 -5.63 -4.67
N SER A 190 -7.66 -6.81 -4.10
CA SER A 190 -8.44 -7.25 -2.94
C SER A 190 -8.15 -6.40 -1.71
N THR A 191 -6.88 -6.11 -1.45
CA THR A 191 -6.45 -5.26 -0.33
C THR A 191 -6.97 -3.83 -0.46
N ALA A 192 -6.84 -3.23 -1.64
CA ALA A 192 -7.37 -1.90 -1.92
C ALA A 192 -8.88 -1.85 -1.64
N MET A 193 -9.66 -2.84 -2.12
CA MET A 193 -11.09 -2.94 -1.87
C MET A 193 -11.39 -3.05 -0.37
N VAL A 194 -10.75 -3.98 0.34
CA VAL A 194 -11.00 -4.22 1.77
C VAL A 194 -10.70 -2.98 2.61
N VAL A 195 -9.56 -2.34 2.40
CA VAL A 195 -9.14 -1.19 3.21
C VAL A 195 -10.02 0.02 2.95
N LEU A 196 -10.24 0.39 1.69
CA LEU A 196 -10.94 1.62 1.35
C LEU A 196 -12.45 1.54 1.62
N GLN A 197 -13.10 0.39 1.36
CA GLN A 197 -14.52 0.23 1.73
C GLN A 197 -14.73 0.27 3.24
N SER A 198 -13.81 -0.33 4.00
CA SER A 198 -13.88 -0.33 5.47
C SER A 198 -13.71 1.10 6.03
N LEU A 199 -12.82 1.90 5.43
CA LEU A 199 -12.59 3.30 5.77
C LEU A 199 -13.75 4.22 5.33
N GLY A 200 -14.72 3.71 4.57
CA GLY A 200 -15.95 4.42 4.23
C GLY A 200 -16.00 5.03 2.83
N ALA A 201 -15.20 4.53 1.87
CA ALA A 201 -15.43 4.83 0.45
C ALA A 201 -16.83 4.33 0.02
N ASP A 202 -17.45 5.03 -0.92
CA ASP A 202 -18.78 4.68 -1.45
C ASP A 202 -18.68 3.82 -2.71
N ALA A 203 -17.56 3.88 -3.40
CA ALA A 203 -17.16 2.95 -4.47
C ALA A 203 -15.64 2.88 -4.52
N VAL A 204 -15.11 1.72 -4.92
CA VAL A 204 -13.66 1.51 -5.10
C VAL A 204 -13.44 0.81 -6.44
N GLY A 205 -12.33 1.06 -7.09
CA GLY A 205 -12.07 0.40 -8.36
C GLY A 205 -10.71 0.66 -8.96
N VAL A 206 -10.66 0.56 -10.27
CA VAL A 206 -9.45 0.56 -11.09
C VAL A 206 -9.59 1.56 -12.22
N ASN A 207 -8.54 2.32 -12.50
CA ASN A 207 -8.51 3.16 -13.69
C ASN A 207 -7.10 3.23 -14.29
N CYS A 208 -7.02 3.62 -15.55
CA CYS A 208 -5.77 3.80 -16.27
C CYS A 208 -4.92 2.50 -16.40
N SER A 209 -3.66 2.61 -16.70
CA SER A 209 -2.62 1.57 -16.86
C SER A 209 -2.87 0.55 -17.98
N THR A 210 -4.05 -0.07 -18.04
CA THR A 210 -4.33 -1.19 -18.95
C THR A 210 -5.62 -1.00 -19.75
N GLY A 211 -5.82 -1.86 -20.76
CA GLY A 211 -7.08 -1.98 -21.49
C GLY A 211 -8.15 -2.75 -20.71
N PRO A 212 -9.36 -2.90 -21.30
CA PRO A 212 -10.49 -3.52 -20.62
C PRO A 212 -10.28 -4.98 -20.19
N GLU A 213 -9.58 -5.79 -20.98
CA GLU A 213 -9.40 -7.22 -20.74
C GLU A 213 -8.61 -7.48 -19.44
N GLN A 214 -7.42 -6.88 -19.31
CA GLN A 214 -6.58 -7.03 -18.11
C GLN A 214 -7.26 -6.44 -16.88
N MET A 215 -7.95 -5.31 -17.04
CA MET A 215 -8.68 -4.66 -15.94
C MET A 215 -9.82 -5.53 -15.40
N ALA A 216 -10.44 -6.36 -16.22
CA ALA A 216 -11.51 -7.26 -15.79
C ALA A 216 -11.05 -8.30 -14.75
N GLU A 217 -9.80 -8.72 -14.77
CA GLU A 217 -9.25 -9.63 -13.76
C GLU A 217 -9.18 -8.95 -12.39
N LEU A 218 -8.70 -7.71 -12.34
CA LEU A 218 -8.64 -6.91 -11.11
C LEU A 218 -10.05 -6.67 -10.53
N VAL A 219 -11.02 -6.40 -11.40
CA VAL A 219 -12.43 -6.26 -10.99
C VAL A 219 -12.98 -7.56 -10.37
N ARG A 220 -12.61 -8.75 -10.91
CA ARG A 220 -13.01 -10.05 -10.34
C ARG A 220 -12.40 -10.25 -8.95
N GLU A 221 -11.14 -9.91 -8.76
CA GLU A 221 -10.48 -9.99 -7.47
C GLU A 221 -11.16 -9.06 -6.43
N MET A 222 -11.42 -7.81 -6.80
CA MET A 222 -12.13 -6.87 -5.93
C MET A 222 -13.51 -7.38 -5.54
N LYS A 223 -14.23 -8.01 -6.50
CA LYS A 223 -15.60 -8.50 -6.30
C LYS A 223 -15.73 -9.54 -5.20
N GLU A 224 -14.69 -10.31 -4.94
CA GLU A 224 -14.71 -11.32 -3.87
C GLU A 224 -14.91 -10.70 -2.48
N TYR A 225 -14.53 -9.44 -2.31
CA TYR A 225 -14.59 -8.71 -1.05
C TYR A 225 -15.53 -7.51 -1.07
N ALA A 226 -16.04 -7.13 -2.24
CA ALA A 226 -16.80 -5.89 -2.42
C ALA A 226 -18.19 -5.97 -1.80
N ASN A 227 -18.49 -5.03 -0.90
CA ASN A 227 -19.82 -4.74 -0.37
C ASN A 227 -20.31 -3.34 -0.79
N ILE A 228 -19.59 -2.71 -1.72
CA ILE A 228 -19.90 -1.43 -2.36
C ILE A 228 -19.72 -1.58 -3.88
N PRO A 229 -20.22 -0.65 -4.72
CA PRO A 229 -20.02 -0.67 -6.16
C PRO A 229 -18.53 -0.67 -6.54
N ILE A 230 -18.21 -1.35 -7.66
CA ILE A 230 -16.87 -1.36 -8.24
C ILE A 230 -16.83 -0.44 -9.44
N ILE A 231 -15.75 0.35 -9.56
CA ILE A 231 -15.47 1.26 -10.67
C ILE A 231 -14.44 0.65 -11.61
N ALA A 232 -14.65 0.80 -12.92
CA ALA A 232 -13.66 0.45 -13.94
C ALA A 232 -13.60 1.50 -15.05
N LYS A 233 -12.43 2.15 -15.21
CA LYS A 233 -12.16 3.16 -16.25
C LYS A 233 -10.90 2.78 -17.02
N PRO A 234 -10.96 1.88 -18.02
CA PRO A 234 -9.81 1.46 -18.81
C PRO A 234 -9.35 2.53 -19.79
N ASN A 235 -8.10 2.40 -20.22
CA ASN A 235 -7.60 3.10 -21.39
C ASN A 235 -8.21 2.52 -22.68
N ASP A 236 -8.09 3.27 -23.76
CA ASP A 236 -8.40 2.85 -25.13
C ASP A 236 -7.30 1.90 -25.67
N GLY A 237 -7.08 0.80 -24.97
CA GLY A 237 -5.98 -0.12 -25.18
C GLY A 237 -4.64 0.38 -24.64
N MET A 238 -3.56 -0.27 -25.06
CA MET A 238 -2.20 0.19 -24.73
C MET A 238 -1.78 1.31 -25.69
N PRO A 239 -1.07 2.35 -25.20
CA PRO A 239 -0.58 3.40 -26.04
C PRO A 239 0.49 2.88 -27.01
N GLU A 240 0.40 3.29 -28.27
CA GLU A 240 1.45 3.12 -29.27
C GLU A 240 2.00 4.48 -29.69
N VAL A 241 3.28 4.55 -29.99
CA VAL A 241 3.87 5.77 -30.54
C VAL A 241 3.95 5.66 -32.06
N VAL A 242 3.32 6.58 -32.77
CA VAL A 242 3.32 6.65 -34.23
C VAL A 242 3.68 8.06 -34.67
N ASP A 243 4.76 8.22 -35.44
CA ASP A 243 5.26 9.50 -35.91
C ASP A 243 5.49 10.52 -34.79
N GLY A 244 5.84 10.05 -33.63
CA GLY A 244 6.11 10.88 -32.47
C GLY A 244 4.90 11.31 -31.66
N GLU A 245 3.73 10.83 -31.97
CA GLU A 245 2.51 11.08 -31.21
C GLU A 245 2.04 9.80 -30.48
N THR A 246 1.54 9.95 -29.26
CA THR A 246 0.90 8.85 -28.55
C THR A 246 -0.46 8.59 -29.17
N VAL A 247 -0.62 7.42 -29.78
CA VAL A 247 -1.83 7.00 -30.47
C VAL A 247 -2.46 5.84 -29.72
N TYR A 248 -3.75 5.94 -29.52
CA TYR A 248 -4.62 4.85 -29.06
C TYR A 248 -5.39 4.36 -30.26
N ARG A 249 -5.44 3.05 -30.49
CA ARG A 249 -5.89 2.49 -31.77
C ARG A 249 -7.23 1.75 -31.71
N MET A 250 -7.75 1.47 -30.54
CA MET A 250 -9.06 0.80 -30.46
C MET A 250 -10.14 1.68 -31.07
N THR A 251 -10.93 1.12 -31.91
CA THR A 251 -12.16 1.80 -32.36
C THR A 251 -13.19 1.81 -31.21
N PRO A 252 -14.15 2.76 -31.23
CA PRO A 252 -15.24 2.76 -30.25
C PRO A 252 -15.98 1.42 -30.13
N GLU A 253 -16.12 0.70 -31.27
CA GLU A 253 -16.77 -0.61 -31.34
C GLU A 253 -15.93 -1.70 -30.69
N GLU A 254 -14.63 -1.75 -30.94
CA GLU A 254 -13.69 -2.70 -30.32
C GLU A 254 -13.62 -2.45 -28.81
N PHE A 255 -13.43 -1.19 -28.39
CA PHE A 255 -13.47 -0.82 -26.98
C PHE A 255 -14.76 -1.27 -26.30
N ALA A 256 -15.91 -1.01 -26.91
CA ALA A 256 -17.20 -1.39 -26.33
C ALA A 256 -17.36 -2.90 -26.23
N GLU A 257 -16.82 -3.68 -27.19
CA GLU A 257 -16.87 -5.14 -27.16
C GLU A 257 -16.04 -5.70 -26.01
N GLU A 258 -14.81 -5.22 -25.83
CA GLU A 258 -13.93 -5.64 -24.73
C GLU A 258 -14.42 -5.13 -23.36
N ALA A 259 -14.93 -3.90 -23.27
CA ALA A 259 -15.42 -3.31 -22.05
C ALA A 259 -16.63 -4.04 -21.44
N LYS A 260 -17.32 -4.90 -22.20
CA LYS A 260 -18.35 -5.80 -21.65
C LYS A 260 -17.79 -6.74 -20.59
N LEU A 261 -16.51 -7.15 -20.72
CA LEU A 261 -15.82 -7.99 -19.73
C LEU A 261 -15.81 -7.36 -18.34
N LEU A 262 -15.76 -6.04 -18.26
CA LEU A 262 -15.82 -5.30 -16.99
C LEU A 262 -17.18 -5.47 -16.30
N LEU A 263 -18.27 -5.41 -17.07
CA LEU A 263 -19.62 -5.63 -16.55
C LEU A 263 -19.81 -7.08 -16.08
N GLU A 264 -19.30 -8.04 -16.86
CA GLU A 264 -19.32 -9.47 -16.52
C GLU A 264 -18.48 -9.75 -15.25
N ALA A 265 -17.34 -9.08 -15.11
CA ALA A 265 -16.51 -9.13 -13.92
C ALA A 265 -17.22 -8.55 -12.69
N GLY A 266 -18.13 -7.58 -12.86
CA GLY A 266 -18.94 -7.01 -11.79
C GLY A 266 -18.81 -5.52 -11.57
N ALA A 267 -18.17 -4.77 -12.47
CA ALA A 267 -18.15 -3.32 -12.40
C ALA A 267 -19.55 -2.74 -12.60
N GLY A 268 -20.01 -1.93 -11.65
CA GLY A 268 -21.32 -1.25 -11.70
C GLY A 268 -21.21 0.22 -12.08
N ILE A 269 -20.01 0.78 -11.99
CA ILE A 269 -19.68 2.14 -12.42
C ILE A 269 -18.57 2.01 -13.46
N VAL A 270 -18.77 2.56 -14.65
CA VAL A 270 -17.83 2.39 -15.76
C VAL A 270 -17.62 3.72 -16.48
N GLY A 271 -16.48 3.85 -17.12
CA GLY A 271 -16.11 5.02 -17.92
C GLY A 271 -14.94 4.69 -18.81
N GLY A 272 -14.19 5.72 -19.19
CA GLY A 272 -12.95 5.57 -19.90
C GLY A 272 -11.82 6.37 -19.24
N CYS A 273 -10.57 6.05 -19.58
CA CYS A 273 -9.40 6.82 -19.22
C CYS A 273 -8.66 7.22 -20.51
N CYS A 274 -7.33 7.28 -20.51
CA CYS A 274 -6.54 7.78 -21.63
C CYS A 274 -6.97 7.21 -23.00
N GLY A 275 -6.98 8.07 -24.02
CA GLY A 275 -7.37 7.74 -25.40
C GLY A 275 -8.89 7.76 -25.67
N THR A 276 -9.73 7.47 -24.69
CA THR A 276 -11.19 7.34 -24.89
C THR A 276 -11.84 8.69 -25.23
N THR A 277 -12.86 8.65 -26.06
CA THR A 277 -13.60 9.80 -26.56
C THR A 277 -15.10 9.68 -26.25
N PRO A 278 -15.92 10.72 -26.45
CA PRO A 278 -17.36 10.60 -26.34
C PRO A 278 -17.97 9.48 -27.18
N GLN A 279 -17.35 9.13 -28.33
CA GLN A 279 -17.80 8.03 -29.18
C GLN A 279 -17.60 6.65 -28.49
N HIS A 280 -16.49 6.48 -27.80
CA HIS A 280 -16.22 5.25 -27.00
C HIS A 280 -17.25 5.06 -25.89
N ILE A 281 -17.53 6.14 -25.14
CA ILE A 281 -18.55 6.10 -24.09
C ILE A 281 -19.94 5.80 -24.66
N ARG A 282 -20.31 6.38 -25.83
CA ARG A 282 -21.58 6.11 -26.50
C ARG A 282 -21.68 4.65 -26.91
N ALA A 283 -20.67 4.10 -27.57
CA ALA A 283 -20.65 2.71 -28.02
C ALA A 283 -20.74 1.75 -26.82
N PHE A 284 -20.00 2.02 -25.76
CA PHE A 284 -20.06 1.21 -24.54
C PHE A 284 -21.42 1.31 -23.84
N LYS A 285 -22.00 2.51 -23.76
CA LYS A 285 -23.36 2.70 -23.23
C LYS A 285 -24.40 1.89 -24.00
N GLU A 286 -24.32 1.86 -25.34
CA GLU A 286 -25.22 1.07 -26.16
C GLU A 286 -25.01 -0.44 -25.95
N ALA A 287 -23.76 -0.90 -25.90
CA ALA A 287 -23.43 -2.30 -25.64
C ALA A 287 -23.90 -2.75 -24.25
N SER A 288 -23.84 -1.87 -23.25
CA SER A 288 -24.24 -2.17 -21.88
C SER A 288 -25.74 -2.42 -21.68
N ARG A 289 -26.61 -2.05 -22.65
CA ARG A 289 -28.08 -2.24 -22.59
C ARG A 289 -28.50 -3.70 -22.44
N ALA A 290 -27.66 -4.64 -22.86
CA ALA A 290 -27.89 -6.07 -22.71
C ALA A 290 -27.56 -6.60 -21.31
N TYR A 291 -26.97 -5.78 -20.45
CA TYR A 291 -26.48 -6.18 -19.12
C TYR A 291 -27.38 -5.63 -18.01
N THR A 292 -27.53 -6.42 -16.97
CA THR A 292 -28.17 -5.98 -15.74
C THR A 292 -27.13 -5.38 -14.78
N VAL A 293 -27.60 -4.49 -13.91
CA VAL A 293 -26.76 -3.91 -12.86
C VAL A 293 -26.11 -5.01 -12.02
N PRO A 294 -24.77 -5.02 -11.86
CA PRO A 294 -24.10 -5.99 -11.01
C PRO A 294 -24.60 -5.86 -9.56
N LYS A 295 -24.94 -7.00 -8.97
CA LYS A 295 -25.40 -7.00 -7.57
C LYS A 295 -24.19 -6.83 -6.63
N VAL A 296 -24.27 -5.84 -5.77
CA VAL A 296 -23.35 -5.68 -4.63
C VAL A 296 -23.67 -6.75 -3.59
N SER A 297 -22.64 -7.47 -3.14
CA SER A 297 -22.79 -8.51 -2.11
C SER A 297 -23.27 -7.91 -0.78
N LYS A 298 -24.12 -8.64 -0.09
CA LYS A 298 -24.49 -8.37 1.31
C LYS A 298 -23.85 -9.34 2.28
N THR A 299 -23.00 -10.24 1.77
CA THR A 299 -22.22 -11.15 2.61
C THR A 299 -20.91 -10.45 2.94
N TYR A 300 -20.67 -10.27 4.22
CA TYR A 300 -19.45 -9.66 4.72
C TYR A 300 -18.43 -10.76 5.06
N LYS A 301 -17.17 -10.43 4.90
CA LYS A 301 -16.05 -11.32 5.25
C LYS A 301 -15.28 -10.75 6.44
N ARG A 302 -14.77 -11.64 7.29
CA ARG A 302 -13.84 -11.28 8.37
C ARG A 302 -12.45 -11.16 7.80
N VAL A 303 -12.01 -9.95 7.53
CA VAL A 303 -10.76 -9.71 6.81
C VAL A 303 -9.97 -8.59 7.46
N LEU A 304 -8.76 -8.89 7.87
CA LEU A 304 -7.72 -7.90 8.16
C LEU A 304 -6.89 -7.64 6.90
N ALA A 305 -6.16 -6.55 6.87
CA ALA A 305 -5.23 -6.27 5.79
C ALA A 305 -3.98 -5.56 6.30
N SER A 306 -2.84 -5.92 5.73
CA SER A 306 -1.67 -5.06 5.68
C SER A 306 -1.84 -4.05 4.54
N GLU A 307 -0.81 -3.31 4.18
CA GLU A 307 -0.83 -2.48 2.97
C GLU A 307 -0.88 -3.30 1.67
N ARG A 308 -0.40 -4.57 1.70
CA ARG A 308 -0.09 -5.35 0.50
C ARG A 308 -0.91 -6.61 0.32
N GLN A 309 -1.51 -7.11 1.40
CA GLN A 309 -2.28 -8.35 1.35
C GLN A 309 -3.40 -8.40 2.38
N THR A 310 -4.45 -9.14 2.05
CA THR A 310 -5.56 -9.45 2.94
C THR A 310 -5.27 -10.70 3.78
N LEU A 311 -5.89 -10.79 4.96
CA LEU A 311 -5.94 -11.98 5.80
C LEU A 311 -7.39 -12.28 6.19
N GLU A 312 -7.97 -13.30 5.60
CA GLU A 312 -9.31 -13.76 5.94
C GLU A 312 -9.31 -14.61 7.23
N ILE A 313 -10.29 -14.35 8.10
CA ILE A 313 -10.51 -15.04 9.38
C ILE A 313 -11.88 -15.73 9.33
N ALA A 314 -12.01 -16.77 8.51
CA ALA A 314 -13.24 -17.55 8.47
C ALA A 314 -13.33 -18.50 9.68
N LEU A 315 -14.55 -18.74 10.16
CA LEU A 315 -14.79 -19.60 11.35
C LEU A 315 -14.28 -21.03 11.14
N ASP A 316 -14.38 -21.51 9.90
CA ASP A 316 -13.96 -22.86 9.51
C ASP A 316 -12.59 -22.90 8.81
N ALA A 317 -11.87 -21.77 8.73
CA ALA A 317 -10.53 -21.72 8.16
C ALA A 317 -9.46 -22.17 9.16
N GLY A 318 -8.22 -22.27 8.67
CA GLY A 318 -7.07 -22.60 9.51
C GLY A 318 -6.85 -21.59 10.63
N PHE A 319 -6.45 -22.10 11.78
CA PHE A 319 -6.13 -21.33 12.99
C PHE A 319 -5.06 -20.25 12.72
N LYS A 320 -5.24 -19.08 13.33
CA LYS A 320 -4.31 -17.95 13.17
C LYS A 320 -3.56 -17.65 14.47
N VAL A 321 -2.27 -17.34 14.35
CA VAL A 321 -1.44 -16.93 15.50
C VAL A 321 -1.20 -15.44 15.44
N VAL A 322 -1.57 -14.74 16.50
CA VAL A 322 -1.24 -13.35 16.75
C VAL A 322 0.05 -13.31 17.57
N GLY A 323 1.12 -12.85 16.95
CA GLY A 323 2.46 -12.86 17.56
C GLY A 323 2.60 -11.81 18.65
N GLU A 324 2.92 -12.20 19.87
CA GLU A 324 2.94 -11.35 21.09
C GLU A 324 4.32 -10.78 21.43
N ARG A 325 5.31 -10.88 20.55
CA ARG A 325 6.70 -10.57 20.93
C ARG A 325 7.01 -9.07 20.96
N ILE A 326 6.31 -8.24 20.18
CA ILE A 326 6.49 -6.79 20.16
C ILE A 326 5.70 -6.16 21.32
N ASN A 327 6.22 -6.37 22.51
CA ASN A 327 5.66 -5.88 23.77
C ASN A 327 6.80 -5.73 24.78
N PRO A 328 7.05 -4.53 25.36
CA PRO A 328 8.15 -4.28 26.27
C PRO A 328 7.99 -4.91 27.65
N THR A 329 6.80 -5.42 28.01
CA THR A 329 6.54 -6.01 29.31
C THR A 329 7.49 -7.17 29.62
N GLY A 330 8.28 -7.02 30.68
CA GLY A 330 9.25 -8.03 31.12
C GLY A 330 10.53 -8.15 30.27
N LYS A 331 10.68 -7.35 29.19
CA LYS A 331 11.82 -7.42 28.25
C LYS A 331 12.78 -6.25 28.45
N LYS A 332 13.70 -6.36 29.41
CA LYS A 332 14.65 -5.26 29.77
C LYS A 332 15.45 -4.70 28.61
N LYS A 333 15.89 -5.55 27.67
CA LYS A 333 16.65 -5.10 26.49
C LYS A 333 15.81 -4.25 25.54
N LEU A 334 14.58 -4.68 25.25
CA LEU A 334 13.65 -3.92 24.44
C LEU A 334 13.29 -2.59 25.11
N GLN A 335 13.03 -2.60 26.43
CA GLN A 335 12.78 -1.37 27.19
C GLN A 335 13.95 -0.38 27.13
N ALA A 336 15.18 -0.85 27.14
CA ALA A 336 16.36 0.01 27.01
C ALA A 336 16.46 0.61 25.60
N ALA A 337 16.29 -0.19 24.56
CA ALA A 337 16.29 0.25 23.17
C ALA A 337 15.20 1.32 22.91
N LEU A 338 13.97 1.08 23.38
CA LEU A 338 12.86 2.02 23.21
C LEU A 338 13.11 3.37 23.91
N ARG A 339 13.79 3.39 25.11
CA ARG A 339 14.17 4.64 25.77
C ARG A 339 15.20 5.46 24.98
N GLU A 340 16.01 4.79 24.18
CA GLU A 340 16.99 5.40 23.28
C GLU A 340 16.43 5.71 21.89
N GLY A 341 15.12 5.41 21.65
CA GLY A 341 14.45 5.60 20.38
C GLY A 341 14.89 4.60 19.29
N GLN A 342 15.54 3.49 19.67
CA GLN A 342 16.04 2.47 18.74
C GLN A 342 14.94 1.47 18.42
N MET A 343 14.67 1.26 17.11
CA MET A 343 13.59 0.40 16.61
C MET A 343 14.08 -0.93 16.01
N ASP A 344 15.39 -1.14 15.84
CA ASP A 344 15.95 -2.35 15.21
C ASP A 344 15.45 -3.63 15.87
N MET A 345 15.32 -3.63 17.22
CA MET A 345 14.79 -4.81 17.94
C MET A 345 13.31 -5.06 17.63
N VAL A 346 12.53 -4.01 17.38
CA VAL A 346 11.11 -4.15 16.98
C VAL A 346 11.03 -4.80 15.61
N MET A 347 11.85 -4.35 14.67
CA MET A 347 11.96 -4.91 13.34
C MET A 347 12.40 -6.39 13.36
N ASP A 348 13.47 -6.71 14.11
CA ASP A 348 13.94 -8.08 14.26
C ASP A 348 12.87 -9.01 14.85
N MET A 349 12.09 -8.50 15.82
CA MET A 349 11.00 -9.26 16.40
C MET A 349 9.85 -9.47 15.41
N ALA A 350 9.55 -8.50 14.54
CA ALA A 350 8.53 -8.63 13.50
C ALA A 350 8.92 -9.71 12.49
N LEU A 351 10.12 -9.60 11.91
CA LEU A 351 10.67 -10.57 10.95
C LEU A 351 10.72 -11.99 11.53
N ALA A 352 11.25 -12.13 12.75
CA ALA A 352 11.34 -13.43 13.40
C ALA A 352 9.97 -14.07 13.67
N GLN A 353 8.94 -13.28 13.95
CA GLN A 353 7.59 -13.81 14.17
C GLN A 353 6.92 -14.20 12.84
N GLU A 354 7.12 -13.44 11.76
CA GLU A 354 6.66 -13.81 10.42
C GLU A 354 7.30 -15.13 9.98
N GLU A 355 8.63 -15.25 10.09
CA GLU A 355 9.39 -16.48 9.79
C GLU A 355 8.88 -17.70 10.58
N LYS A 356 8.49 -17.49 11.84
CA LYS A 356 7.96 -18.56 12.72
C LYS A 356 6.47 -18.85 12.49
N GLY A 357 5.82 -18.16 11.56
CA GLY A 357 4.46 -18.43 11.12
C GLY A 357 3.37 -17.69 11.92
N ALA A 358 3.67 -16.53 12.47
CA ALA A 358 2.64 -15.60 12.90
C ALA A 358 1.78 -15.19 11.69
N SER A 359 0.49 -14.99 11.91
CA SER A 359 -0.44 -14.50 10.87
C SER A 359 -0.78 -13.02 11.05
N ILE A 360 -0.63 -12.51 12.25
CA ILE A 360 -0.92 -11.13 12.69
C ILE A 360 0.17 -10.77 13.70
N LEU A 361 0.59 -9.51 13.78
CA LEU A 361 1.50 -9.04 14.81
C LEU A 361 0.79 -8.10 15.79
N ASP A 362 0.81 -8.46 17.05
CA ASP A 362 0.38 -7.60 18.16
C ASP A 362 1.50 -6.62 18.51
N VAL A 363 1.18 -5.33 18.45
CA VAL A 363 2.13 -4.23 18.70
C VAL A 363 1.68 -3.46 19.93
N ASN A 364 2.48 -3.56 20.99
CA ASN A 364 2.27 -2.86 22.25
C ASN A 364 3.54 -2.10 22.65
N MET A 365 3.39 -0.81 22.99
CA MET A 365 4.49 0.07 23.44
C MET A 365 4.30 0.58 24.86
N GLY A 366 3.34 0.00 25.62
CA GLY A 366 2.99 0.44 26.98
C GLY A 366 4.13 0.19 27.97
N MET A 367 4.87 1.21 28.32
CA MET A 367 5.88 1.19 29.37
C MET A 367 6.18 2.60 29.92
N ASN A 368 6.66 2.67 31.17
CA ASN A 368 7.06 3.94 31.77
C ASN A 368 8.38 4.48 31.19
N GLY A 369 8.45 5.79 31.05
CA GLY A 369 9.68 6.51 30.69
C GLY A 369 9.93 6.65 29.19
N ILE A 370 8.89 6.52 28.37
CA ILE A 370 8.85 6.85 26.95
C ILE A 370 7.56 7.60 26.61
N ASP A 371 7.53 8.25 25.46
CA ASP A 371 6.28 8.65 24.81
C ASP A 371 5.70 7.44 24.07
N GLU A 372 4.65 6.85 24.62
CA GLU A 372 4.04 5.62 24.06
C GLU A 372 3.47 5.89 22.67
N LYS A 373 2.87 7.07 22.46
CA LYS A 373 2.29 7.45 21.16
C LYS A 373 3.36 7.52 20.09
N GLU A 374 4.45 8.26 20.36
CA GLU A 374 5.57 8.37 19.43
C GLU A 374 6.16 7.00 19.09
N MET A 375 6.38 6.15 20.11
CA MET A 375 6.94 4.82 19.90
C MET A 375 5.97 3.89 19.15
N MET A 376 4.66 4.00 19.38
CA MET A 376 3.66 3.25 18.63
C MET A 376 3.69 3.62 17.14
N LEU A 377 3.70 4.89 16.80
CA LEU A 377 3.74 5.36 15.42
C LEU A 377 5.02 4.92 14.70
N LYS A 378 6.18 5.07 15.34
CA LYS A 378 7.46 4.56 14.81
C LYS A 378 7.47 3.04 14.63
N SER A 379 6.84 2.31 15.55
CA SER A 379 6.75 0.85 15.45
C SER A 379 5.88 0.42 14.27
N ILE A 380 4.75 1.09 14.04
CA ILE A 380 3.89 0.84 12.88
C ILE A 380 4.68 1.08 11.59
N GLU A 381 5.37 2.20 11.49
CA GLU A 381 6.19 2.56 10.35
C GLU A 381 7.23 1.47 10.04
N ILE A 382 8.04 1.09 11.02
CA ILE A 382 9.11 0.08 10.85
C ILE A 382 8.54 -1.32 10.55
N VAL A 383 7.48 -1.74 11.26
CA VAL A 383 6.92 -3.08 11.08
C VAL A 383 6.26 -3.23 9.72
N THR A 384 5.51 -2.22 9.26
CA THR A 384 4.85 -2.27 7.93
C THR A 384 5.83 -2.26 6.75
N GLN A 385 7.03 -1.73 6.96
CA GLN A 385 8.12 -1.84 5.98
C GLN A 385 8.75 -3.24 5.98
N ALA A 386 8.97 -3.79 7.17
CA ALA A 386 9.71 -5.04 7.34
C ALA A 386 8.89 -6.27 6.91
N VAL A 387 7.59 -6.32 7.23
CA VAL A 387 6.74 -7.50 7.03
C VAL A 387 5.42 -7.17 6.33
N ASN A 388 4.78 -8.20 5.76
CA ASN A 388 3.49 -8.06 5.08
C ASN A 388 2.30 -8.52 5.93
N LEU A 389 2.48 -8.70 7.24
CA LEU A 389 1.42 -9.15 8.13
C LEU A 389 0.53 -7.99 8.60
N PRO A 390 -0.78 -8.19 8.73
CA PRO A 390 -1.65 -7.21 9.37
C PRO A 390 -1.31 -7.04 10.85
N LEU A 391 -1.60 -5.84 11.37
CA LEU A 391 -1.30 -5.49 12.76
C LEU A 391 -2.52 -5.56 13.67
N CYS A 392 -2.26 -6.01 14.90
CA CYS A 392 -3.12 -5.86 16.06
C CYS A 392 -2.56 -4.71 16.90
N ILE A 393 -3.30 -3.61 17.02
CA ILE A 393 -2.90 -2.42 17.76
C ILE A 393 -3.33 -2.58 19.22
N ASP A 394 -2.35 -2.71 20.11
CA ASP A 394 -2.56 -2.95 21.52
C ASP A 394 -2.12 -1.76 22.37
N SER A 395 -3.07 -1.04 22.93
CA SER A 395 -2.84 0.00 23.92
C SER A 395 -4.04 0.13 24.86
N SER A 396 -3.77 0.58 26.09
CA SER A 396 -4.82 0.95 27.03
C SER A 396 -5.39 2.36 26.79
N HIS A 397 -4.72 3.19 25.98
CA HIS A 397 -5.04 4.59 25.73
C HIS A 397 -5.78 4.77 24.40
N VAL A 398 -6.96 5.38 24.43
CA VAL A 398 -7.83 5.58 23.27
C VAL A 398 -7.18 6.48 22.22
N ASP A 399 -6.52 7.55 22.64
CA ASP A 399 -5.84 8.53 21.77
C ASP A 399 -4.62 7.92 21.04
N ILE A 400 -3.93 6.97 21.65
CA ILE A 400 -2.82 6.24 21.03
C ILE A 400 -3.35 5.29 19.96
N ILE A 401 -4.44 4.56 20.26
CA ILE A 401 -5.09 3.69 19.27
C ILE A 401 -5.60 4.51 18.09
N GLU A 402 -6.27 5.66 18.34
CA GLU A 402 -6.74 6.52 17.24
C GLU A 402 -5.59 7.01 16.36
N ALA A 403 -4.50 7.49 16.97
CA ALA A 403 -3.33 7.92 16.21
C ALA A 403 -2.70 6.80 15.39
N ALA A 404 -2.64 5.58 15.94
CA ALA A 404 -2.15 4.39 15.26
C ALA A 404 -3.03 4.01 14.06
N LEU A 405 -4.36 3.97 14.24
CA LEU A 405 -5.32 3.67 13.18
C LEU A 405 -5.29 4.70 12.05
N ARG A 406 -5.01 5.95 12.38
CA ARG A 406 -4.95 7.03 11.41
C ARG A 406 -3.83 6.85 10.40
N VAL A 407 -2.65 6.41 10.84
CA VAL A 407 -1.46 6.26 9.98
C VAL A 407 -1.28 4.83 9.44
N TYR A 408 -1.87 3.81 10.07
CA TYR A 408 -1.70 2.42 9.64
C TYR A 408 -2.29 2.19 8.24
N PRO A 409 -1.51 1.75 7.25
CA PRO A 409 -1.95 1.70 5.85
C PRO A 409 -2.92 0.56 5.53
N GLY A 410 -3.17 -0.36 6.48
CA GLY A 410 -4.03 -1.52 6.31
C GLY A 410 -5.38 -1.40 7.04
N ARG A 411 -6.01 -2.56 7.25
CA ARG A 411 -7.19 -2.74 8.11
C ARG A 411 -6.77 -3.46 9.39
N ALA A 412 -6.66 -2.73 10.49
CA ALA A 412 -6.15 -3.20 11.78
C ALA A 412 -7.16 -4.04 12.58
N LEU A 413 -6.62 -4.84 13.52
CA LEU A 413 -7.35 -5.38 14.65
C LEU A 413 -7.03 -4.53 15.90
N ILE A 414 -8.03 -4.09 16.64
CA ILE A 414 -7.83 -3.34 17.90
C ILE A 414 -7.82 -4.30 19.07
N ASN A 415 -6.80 -4.25 19.92
CA ASN A 415 -6.70 -4.96 21.17
C ASN A 415 -6.76 -3.94 22.34
N SER A 416 -7.90 -3.79 22.98
CA SER A 416 -9.23 -4.36 22.85
C SER A 416 -10.32 -3.35 23.23
N ILE A 417 -11.57 -3.63 22.90
CA ILE A 417 -12.73 -2.85 23.33
C ILE A 417 -13.48 -3.66 24.39
N SER A 418 -13.63 -3.06 25.58
CA SER A 418 -14.35 -3.62 26.73
C SER A 418 -15.58 -2.76 27.07
N LEU A 419 -16.37 -3.19 28.05
CA LEU A 419 -17.49 -2.41 28.58
C LEU A 419 -17.03 -1.33 29.58
N GLU A 420 -15.74 -1.08 29.70
CA GLU A 420 -15.20 0.09 30.39
C GLU A 420 -15.65 1.35 29.67
N LYS A 421 -16.18 2.33 30.41
CA LYS A 421 -16.87 3.48 29.84
C LYS A 421 -16.07 4.22 28.74
N GLU A 422 -14.78 4.46 28.98
CA GLU A 422 -13.93 5.17 28.04
C GLU A 422 -13.80 4.42 26.69
N LYS A 423 -13.59 3.12 26.74
CA LYS A 423 -13.45 2.29 25.53
C LYS A 423 -14.79 2.10 24.82
N PHE A 424 -15.84 1.85 25.59
CA PHE A 424 -17.18 1.61 25.05
C PHE A 424 -17.78 2.85 24.38
N GLU A 425 -17.63 4.02 25.01
CA GLU A 425 -18.22 5.27 24.50
C GLU A 425 -17.36 5.96 23.44
N HIS A 426 -16.03 5.87 23.52
CA HIS A 426 -15.13 6.62 22.67
C HIS A 426 -14.38 5.75 21.66
N LEU A 427 -13.82 4.61 22.05
CA LEU A 427 -13.01 3.80 21.14
C LEU A 427 -13.86 3.05 20.12
N LEU A 428 -15.08 2.63 20.46
CA LEU A 428 -15.95 1.92 19.53
C LEU A 428 -16.35 2.79 18.31
N PRO A 429 -16.76 4.08 18.48
CA PRO A 429 -16.95 5.00 17.34
C PRO A 429 -15.67 5.25 16.52
N ILE A 430 -14.51 5.35 17.18
CA ILE A 430 -13.21 5.53 16.51
C ILE A 430 -12.90 4.31 15.64
N ALA A 431 -13.08 3.10 16.16
CA ALA A 431 -12.91 1.87 15.41
C ALA A 431 -13.79 1.86 14.14
N ARG A 432 -15.03 2.33 14.24
CA ARG A 432 -15.94 2.46 13.08
C ARG A 432 -15.46 3.51 12.09
N LYS A 433 -14.99 4.68 12.58
CA LYS A 433 -14.45 5.76 11.74
C LYS A 433 -13.31 5.28 10.84
N TYR A 434 -12.39 4.50 11.36
CA TYR A 434 -11.24 3.97 10.63
C TYR A 434 -11.45 2.58 10.02
N GLY A 435 -12.64 1.99 10.15
CA GLY A 435 -13.00 0.70 9.58
C GLY A 435 -12.26 -0.49 10.15
N ALA A 436 -11.72 -0.36 11.36
CA ALA A 436 -10.96 -1.41 12.02
C ALA A 436 -11.86 -2.54 12.55
N MET A 437 -11.34 -3.76 12.57
CA MET A 437 -11.89 -4.84 13.38
C MET A 437 -11.42 -4.68 14.83
N PHE A 438 -12.14 -5.29 15.78
CA PHE A 438 -11.74 -5.19 17.18
C PHE A 438 -11.95 -6.50 17.96
N ILE A 439 -11.08 -6.66 18.95
CA ILE A 439 -11.24 -7.69 19.96
C ILE A 439 -12.24 -7.18 21.02
N LEU A 440 -13.35 -7.87 21.15
CA LEU A 440 -14.33 -7.65 22.20
C LEU A 440 -13.86 -8.36 23.47
N LEU A 441 -13.40 -7.59 24.45
CA LEU A 441 -12.96 -8.12 25.75
C LEU A 441 -14.12 -8.05 26.75
N PRO A 442 -14.64 -9.17 27.26
CA PRO A 442 -15.79 -9.17 28.16
C PRO A 442 -15.40 -8.78 29.61
N LEU A 443 -14.97 -7.51 29.74
CA LEU A 443 -14.57 -6.85 30.97
C LEU A 443 -15.40 -5.56 31.12
N SER A 444 -15.62 -5.10 32.34
CA SER A 444 -16.32 -3.82 32.63
C SER A 444 -15.62 -3.02 33.72
N ASP A 445 -16.14 -1.82 34.01
CA ASP A 445 -15.66 -1.01 35.13
C ASP A 445 -15.74 -1.69 36.50
N GLU A 446 -16.61 -2.70 36.63
CA GLU A 446 -16.70 -3.56 37.85
C GLU A 446 -15.57 -4.62 37.90
N GLY A 447 -14.74 -4.73 36.86
CA GLY A 447 -13.65 -5.67 36.73
C GLY A 447 -14.06 -6.96 36.01
N LEU A 448 -13.46 -8.11 36.43
CA LEU A 448 -13.69 -9.40 35.79
C LEU A 448 -15.12 -9.90 36.01
N PRO A 449 -15.77 -10.51 35.02
CA PRO A 449 -17.10 -11.10 35.17
C PRO A 449 -17.10 -12.24 36.20
N LYS A 450 -18.13 -12.29 37.05
CA LYS A 450 -18.24 -13.24 38.16
C LYS A 450 -18.53 -14.68 37.71
N ASN A 451 -19.11 -14.82 36.53
CA ASN A 451 -19.50 -16.10 35.93
C ASN A 451 -19.73 -15.97 34.41
N ILE A 452 -19.92 -17.10 33.75
CA ILE A 452 -20.18 -17.16 32.32
C ILE A 452 -21.43 -16.36 31.87
N GLY A 453 -22.50 -16.34 32.72
CA GLY A 453 -23.70 -15.55 32.37
C GLY A 453 -23.45 -14.06 32.31
N GLU A 454 -22.64 -13.52 33.22
CA GLU A 454 -22.23 -12.13 33.21
C GLU A 454 -21.31 -11.83 32.01
N LYS A 455 -20.37 -12.74 31.70
CA LYS A 455 -19.51 -12.67 30.55
C LYS A 455 -20.33 -12.57 29.24
N ILE A 456 -21.31 -13.44 29.07
CA ILE A 456 -22.22 -13.45 27.93
C ILE A 456 -23.03 -12.15 27.84
N ARG A 457 -23.52 -11.64 28.95
CA ARG A 457 -24.27 -10.37 29.01
C ARG A 457 -23.38 -9.20 28.49
N ILE A 458 -22.14 -9.13 28.96
CA ILE A 458 -21.18 -8.09 28.51
C ILE A 458 -20.92 -8.21 26.99
N ILE A 459 -20.72 -9.44 26.50
CA ILE A 459 -20.54 -9.71 25.07
C ILE A 459 -21.72 -9.15 24.25
N HIS A 460 -22.95 -9.50 24.65
CA HIS A 460 -24.14 -8.98 23.95
C HIS A 460 -24.23 -7.46 24.00
N THR A 461 -23.97 -6.84 25.16
CA THR A 461 -24.07 -5.38 25.31
C THR A 461 -23.11 -4.66 24.34
N ILE A 462 -21.86 -5.12 24.21
CA ILE A 462 -20.87 -4.50 23.31
C ILE A 462 -21.23 -4.81 21.86
N MET A 463 -21.61 -6.07 21.56
CA MET A 463 -21.99 -6.49 20.20
C MET A 463 -23.19 -5.68 19.69
N ASP A 464 -24.27 -5.59 20.48
CA ASP A 464 -25.48 -4.87 20.08
C ASP A 464 -25.16 -3.39 19.79
N ARG A 465 -24.37 -2.76 20.64
CA ARG A 465 -23.91 -1.37 20.41
C ARG A 465 -23.06 -1.24 19.15
N ALA A 466 -22.18 -2.19 18.88
CA ALA A 466 -21.37 -2.20 17.66
C ALA A 466 -22.27 -2.30 16.41
N LEU A 467 -23.27 -3.20 16.42
CA LEU A 467 -24.22 -3.34 15.32
C LEU A 467 -25.04 -2.06 15.10
N GLU A 468 -25.46 -1.37 16.15
CA GLU A 468 -26.14 -0.05 16.06
C GLU A 468 -25.25 1.01 15.41
N LEU A 469 -23.94 0.99 15.62
CA LEU A 469 -22.96 1.87 15.01
C LEU A 469 -22.61 1.48 13.55
N GLY A 470 -23.22 0.41 13.04
CA GLY A 470 -23.02 -0.03 11.65
C GLY A 470 -21.82 -0.96 11.46
N PHE A 471 -21.31 -1.60 12.51
CA PHE A 471 -20.44 -2.76 12.40
C PHE A 471 -21.23 -3.99 11.95
N HIS A 472 -20.51 -4.97 11.44
CA HIS A 472 -21.02 -6.31 11.16
C HIS A 472 -20.45 -7.31 12.15
N LYS A 473 -21.07 -8.48 12.30
CA LYS A 473 -20.54 -9.56 13.14
C LYS A 473 -19.12 -9.95 12.71
N GLU A 474 -18.83 -9.82 11.45
CA GLU A 474 -17.55 -10.10 10.83
C GLU A 474 -16.43 -9.16 11.31
N ASP A 475 -16.78 -8.01 11.86
CA ASP A 475 -15.81 -7.03 12.40
C ASP A 475 -15.41 -7.33 13.84
N ILE A 476 -16.10 -8.28 14.50
CA ILE A 476 -15.99 -8.56 15.93
C ILE A 476 -15.26 -9.88 16.15
N VAL A 477 -14.24 -9.86 17.02
CA VAL A 477 -13.52 -11.02 17.51
C VAL A 477 -13.64 -11.08 19.03
N VAL A 478 -14.22 -12.12 19.61
CA VAL A 478 -14.46 -12.17 21.06
C VAL A 478 -13.29 -12.82 21.79
N ASP A 479 -12.73 -12.12 22.77
CA ASP A 479 -11.77 -12.74 23.70
C ASP A 479 -12.49 -13.68 24.70
N GLY A 480 -12.07 -14.93 24.71
CA GLY A 480 -12.56 -15.93 25.65
C GLY A 480 -12.28 -15.59 27.13
N LEU A 481 -11.44 -14.57 27.37
CA LEU A 481 -11.02 -14.08 28.70
C LEU A 481 -10.49 -15.22 29.58
N VAL A 482 -9.23 -15.58 29.35
CA VAL A 482 -8.54 -16.68 30.03
C VAL A 482 -8.05 -16.24 31.40
N ALA A 483 -8.63 -16.76 32.45
CA ALA A 483 -8.10 -16.65 33.79
C ALA A 483 -7.06 -17.75 34.07
N THR A 484 -6.18 -17.53 35.05
CA THR A 484 -5.21 -18.56 35.44
C THR A 484 -5.87 -19.71 36.22
N ILE A 485 -5.54 -20.94 35.88
CA ILE A 485 -6.07 -22.15 36.57
C ILE A 485 -5.62 -22.18 38.01
N GLY A 486 -4.54 -21.51 38.38
CA GLY A 486 -4.07 -21.38 39.76
C GLY A 486 -5.02 -20.56 40.64
N ALA A 487 -5.73 -19.57 40.08
CA ALA A 487 -6.71 -18.75 40.80
C ALA A 487 -8.13 -19.30 40.69
N ASN A 488 -8.49 -19.88 39.55
CA ASN A 488 -9.82 -20.48 39.31
C ASN A 488 -9.67 -21.86 38.65
N LYS A 489 -9.99 -22.92 39.37
CA LYS A 489 -9.89 -24.29 38.85
C LYS A 489 -10.77 -24.55 37.62
N ASN A 490 -11.85 -23.78 37.45
CA ASN A 490 -12.77 -23.92 36.34
C ASN A 490 -12.38 -23.00 35.15
N ALA A 491 -11.32 -22.19 35.23
CA ALA A 491 -10.93 -21.19 34.24
C ALA A 491 -10.88 -21.75 32.81
N ALA A 492 -10.29 -22.93 32.61
CA ALA A 492 -10.24 -23.56 31.31
C ALA A 492 -11.63 -23.89 30.77
N ILE A 493 -12.49 -24.50 31.56
CA ILE A 493 -13.85 -24.90 31.15
C ILE A 493 -14.71 -23.66 30.83
N GLU A 494 -14.69 -22.65 31.69
CA GLU A 494 -15.43 -21.41 31.47
C GLU A 494 -14.98 -20.69 30.18
N THR A 495 -13.69 -20.71 29.87
CA THR A 495 -13.17 -20.14 28.61
C THR A 495 -13.61 -20.97 27.40
N LEU A 496 -13.50 -22.31 27.47
CA LEU A 496 -13.93 -23.22 26.42
C LEU A 496 -15.44 -23.09 26.13
N ASP A 497 -16.27 -22.99 27.16
CA ASP A 497 -17.70 -22.79 27.01
C ASP A 497 -18.04 -21.41 26.42
N THR A 498 -17.27 -20.38 26.78
CA THR A 498 -17.40 -19.05 26.17
C THR A 498 -17.06 -19.08 24.66
N ILE A 499 -15.98 -19.77 24.30
CA ILE A 499 -15.56 -19.95 22.90
C ILE A 499 -16.64 -20.67 22.11
N SER A 500 -17.12 -21.81 22.60
CA SER A 500 -18.21 -22.56 21.96
C SER A 500 -19.47 -21.71 21.80
N TYR A 501 -19.86 -20.97 22.83
CA TYR A 501 -21.05 -20.11 22.76
C TYR A 501 -20.90 -19.03 21.66
N CYS A 502 -19.78 -18.35 21.63
CA CYS A 502 -19.52 -17.31 20.63
C CYS A 502 -19.45 -17.87 19.20
N HIS A 503 -18.78 -19.00 19.01
CA HIS A 503 -18.65 -19.67 17.73
C HIS A 503 -20.00 -20.25 17.25
N ASP A 504 -20.66 -21.08 18.08
CA ASP A 504 -21.80 -21.90 17.66
C ASP A 504 -23.15 -21.15 17.68
N GLN A 505 -23.30 -20.19 18.62
CA GLN A 505 -24.57 -19.47 18.79
C GLN A 505 -24.57 -18.08 18.22
N LEU A 506 -23.40 -17.38 18.28
CA LEU A 506 -23.30 -16.01 17.79
C LEU A 506 -22.66 -15.90 16.40
N GLU A 507 -22.00 -16.96 15.93
CA GLU A 507 -21.22 -17.01 14.69
C GLU A 507 -20.11 -15.93 14.68
N LEU A 508 -19.46 -15.73 15.84
CA LEU A 508 -18.36 -14.78 16.04
C LEU A 508 -17.02 -15.51 16.05
N ALA A 509 -16.01 -14.86 15.45
CA ALA A 509 -14.63 -15.27 15.61
C ALA A 509 -14.19 -15.10 17.08
N THR A 510 -13.27 -15.95 17.52
CA THR A 510 -12.81 -15.94 18.90
C THR A 510 -11.29 -15.91 19.00
N ILE A 511 -10.81 -15.26 20.05
CA ILE A 511 -9.39 -15.14 20.37
C ILE A 511 -9.16 -15.38 21.87
N CYS A 512 -7.96 -15.70 22.26
CA CYS A 512 -7.57 -15.67 23.67
C CYS A 512 -6.07 -15.41 23.86
N GLY A 513 -5.72 -14.76 24.96
CA GLY A 513 -4.35 -14.68 25.48
C GLY A 513 -3.96 -16.01 26.10
N LEU A 514 -3.41 -16.91 25.28
CA LEU A 514 -3.21 -18.32 25.62
C LEU A 514 -2.36 -18.54 26.88
N SER A 515 -1.30 -17.75 27.04
CA SER A 515 -0.34 -17.90 28.12
C SER A 515 -0.90 -17.65 29.52
N ASN A 516 -2.05 -17.03 29.65
CA ASN A 516 -2.67 -16.71 30.95
C ASN A 516 -3.10 -17.98 31.71
N ILE A 517 -3.56 -19.03 31.01
CA ILE A 517 -4.07 -20.25 31.64
C ILE A 517 -3.06 -20.91 32.58
N SER A 518 -1.79 -20.86 32.20
CA SER A 518 -0.70 -21.55 32.94
C SER A 518 0.14 -20.64 33.83
N PHE A 519 -0.30 -19.38 34.04
CA PHE A 519 0.49 -18.45 34.84
C PHE A 519 0.78 -18.97 36.22
N GLY A 520 2.05 -18.96 36.62
CA GLY A 520 2.52 -19.49 37.92
C GLY A 520 2.74 -21.01 37.99
N LEU A 521 2.45 -21.74 36.89
CA LEU A 521 2.71 -23.19 36.83
C LEU A 521 4.11 -23.51 36.31
N PRO A 522 4.73 -24.63 36.68
CA PRO A 522 5.92 -25.16 36.03
C PRO A 522 5.56 -25.73 34.64
N GLU A 523 6.57 -25.83 33.74
CA GLU A 523 6.46 -26.43 32.40
C GLU A 523 5.22 -25.97 31.62
N ARG A 524 5.03 -24.65 31.57
CA ARG A 524 3.86 -23.98 31.03
C ARG A 524 3.53 -24.37 29.57
N SER A 525 4.55 -24.75 28.80
CA SER A 525 4.38 -25.13 27.40
C SER A 525 3.41 -26.29 27.19
N TYR A 526 3.44 -27.30 28.06
CA TYR A 526 2.52 -28.45 27.97
C TYR A 526 1.08 -28.05 28.26
N VAL A 527 0.89 -27.20 29.27
CA VAL A 527 -0.48 -26.74 29.66
C VAL A 527 -1.04 -25.84 28.54
N ASN A 528 -0.24 -24.91 28.03
CA ASN A 528 -0.64 -24.02 26.95
C ASN A 528 -1.00 -24.80 25.69
N THR A 529 -0.19 -25.80 25.33
CA THR A 529 -0.41 -26.60 24.11
C THR A 529 -1.66 -27.47 24.23
N ALA A 530 -1.87 -28.12 25.39
CA ALA A 530 -3.07 -28.90 25.63
C ALA A 530 -4.34 -28.03 25.62
N PHE A 531 -4.29 -26.87 26.27
CA PHE A 531 -5.40 -25.91 26.27
C PHE A 531 -5.71 -25.39 24.87
N LEU A 532 -4.68 -25.05 24.06
CA LEU A 532 -4.86 -24.65 22.70
C LEU A 532 -5.63 -25.69 21.87
N THR A 533 -5.20 -26.95 21.91
CA THR A 533 -5.87 -28.04 21.18
C THR A 533 -7.34 -28.19 21.60
N MET A 534 -7.64 -28.12 22.91
CA MET A 534 -9.02 -28.13 23.40
C MET A 534 -9.81 -26.92 22.91
N ALA A 535 -9.22 -25.72 22.89
CA ALA A 535 -9.87 -24.49 22.47
C ALA A 535 -10.14 -24.48 20.96
N ILE A 536 -9.21 -24.95 20.12
CA ILE A 536 -9.42 -25.09 18.66
C ILE A 536 -10.60 -26.04 18.40
N SER A 537 -10.69 -27.15 19.13
CA SER A 537 -11.81 -28.10 19.00
C SER A 537 -13.16 -27.52 19.40
N ARG A 538 -13.18 -26.39 20.13
CA ARG A 538 -14.36 -25.65 20.57
C ARG A 538 -14.65 -24.41 19.73
N GLY A 539 -13.93 -24.21 18.61
CA GLY A 539 -14.17 -23.11 17.69
C GLY A 539 -13.26 -21.89 17.89
N LEU A 540 -12.13 -22.03 18.61
CA LEU A 540 -11.14 -20.95 18.68
C LEU A 540 -10.55 -20.70 17.29
N THR A 541 -10.63 -19.45 16.80
CA THR A 541 -10.15 -19.04 15.47
C THR A 541 -8.72 -18.50 15.51
N MET A 542 -8.32 -17.87 16.62
CA MET A 542 -6.97 -17.33 16.79
C MET A 542 -6.52 -17.29 18.26
N ALA A 543 -5.22 -17.15 18.49
CA ALA A 543 -4.68 -16.87 19.83
C ALA A 543 -3.51 -15.89 19.78
N ILE A 544 -3.44 -15.05 20.82
CA ILE A 544 -2.24 -14.24 21.11
C ILE A 544 -1.24 -15.19 21.76
N ALA A 545 -0.14 -15.46 21.05
CA ALA A 545 0.82 -16.48 21.47
C ALA A 545 2.23 -16.18 20.91
N ASN A 546 3.23 -16.83 21.45
CA ASN A 546 4.58 -16.77 20.95
C ASN A 546 4.80 -17.80 19.83
N PRO A 547 4.94 -17.39 18.55
CA PRO A 547 5.12 -18.33 17.43
C PRO A 547 6.46 -19.08 17.44
N SER A 548 7.43 -18.66 18.28
CA SER A 548 8.69 -19.38 18.45
C SER A 548 8.59 -20.64 19.33
N GLN A 549 7.41 -20.96 19.85
CA GLN A 549 7.17 -22.19 20.62
C GLN A 549 6.76 -23.32 19.67
N ASP A 550 7.74 -24.10 19.17
CA ASP A 550 7.49 -25.16 18.18
C ASP A 550 6.44 -26.17 18.61
N LEU A 551 6.45 -26.61 19.90
CA LEU A 551 5.42 -27.53 20.40
C LEU A 551 4.00 -26.98 20.23
N LEU A 552 3.81 -25.71 20.53
CA LEU A 552 2.53 -25.02 20.40
C LEU A 552 2.11 -24.89 18.94
N MET A 553 3.03 -24.43 18.09
CA MET A 553 2.77 -24.25 16.67
C MET A 553 2.45 -25.58 15.97
N HIS A 554 3.20 -26.64 16.25
CA HIS A 554 2.95 -27.96 15.69
C HIS A 554 1.60 -28.52 16.13
N ALA A 555 1.22 -28.29 17.39
CA ALA A 555 -0.10 -28.70 17.88
C ALA A 555 -1.24 -27.92 17.22
N ALA A 556 -1.05 -26.63 16.91
CA ALA A 556 -2.03 -25.84 16.17
C ALA A 556 -2.25 -26.41 14.76
N PHE A 557 -1.19 -26.66 13.99
CA PHE A 557 -1.27 -27.27 12.65
C PHE A 557 -1.86 -28.68 12.67
N ALA A 558 -1.50 -29.50 13.68
CA ALA A 558 -2.05 -30.83 13.85
C ALA A 558 -3.54 -30.80 14.21
N SER A 559 -3.97 -29.80 15.01
CA SER A 559 -5.38 -29.62 15.37
C SER A 559 -6.20 -29.23 14.14
N ASP A 560 -5.71 -28.32 13.28
CA ASP A 560 -6.35 -27.96 12.01
C ASP A 560 -6.52 -29.18 11.10
N LEU A 561 -5.49 -30.03 11.01
CA LEU A 561 -5.52 -31.27 10.24
C LEU A 561 -6.59 -32.23 10.75
N LEU A 562 -6.65 -32.45 12.07
CA LEU A 562 -7.61 -33.33 12.71
C LEU A 562 -9.05 -32.81 12.61
N MET A 563 -9.23 -31.48 12.59
CA MET A 563 -10.52 -30.81 12.37
C MET A 563 -10.89 -30.71 10.88
N ASN A 564 -10.09 -31.25 9.99
CA ASN A 564 -10.31 -31.22 8.52
C ASN A 564 -10.54 -29.81 7.98
N ARG A 565 -9.77 -28.83 8.46
CA ARG A 565 -9.83 -27.44 7.98
C ARG A 565 -9.32 -27.35 6.54
N PRO A 566 -9.86 -26.45 5.68
CA PRO A 566 -9.44 -26.33 4.28
C PRO A 566 -7.92 -26.17 4.13
N GLY A 567 -7.27 -27.02 3.32
CA GLY A 567 -5.82 -27.00 3.04
C GLY A 567 -4.91 -27.32 4.23
N SER A 568 -5.45 -27.88 5.30
CA SER A 568 -4.69 -28.21 6.55
C SER A 568 -3.66 -29.30 6.35
N ASP A 569 -3.90 -30.23 5.44
CA ASP A 569 -2.98 -31.29 5.05
C ASP A 569 -1.69 -30.73 4.44
N ILE A 570 -1.82 -29.85 3.46
CA ILE A 570 -0.68 -29.19 2.83
C ILE A 570 0.08 -28.37 3.87
N ARG A 571 -0.60 -27.48 4.60
CA ARG A 571 0.04 -26.63 5.60
C ARG A 571 0.78 -27.44 6.68
N TYR A 572 0.22 -28.57 7.12
CA TYR A 572 0.87 -29.44 8.11
C TYR A 572 2.12 -30.09 7.52
N ILE A 573 2.04 -30.62 6.30
CA ILE A 573 3.17 -31.29 5.64
C ILE A 573 4.32 -30.29 5.41
N ASP A 574 4.02 -29.11 4.88
CA ASP A 574 5.00 -28.04 4.62
C ASP A 574 5.69 -27.61 5.91
N ARG A 575 4.91 -27.39 6.97
CA ARG A 575 5.47 -27.04 8.29
C ARG A 575 6.39 -28.11 8.85
N MET A 576 5.99 -29.39 8.73
CA MET A 576 6.82 -30.51 9.24
C MET A 576 8.06 -30.74 8.39
N ASN A 577 8.01 -30.52 7.10
CA ASN A 577 9.19 -30.60 6.22
C ASN A 577 10.18 -29.47 6.55
N ALA A 578 9.71 -28.23 6.64
CA ALA A 578 10.56 -27.10 7.03
C ALA A 578 11.23 -27.32 8.41
N PHE A 579 10.49 -27.88 9.38
CA PHE A 579 11.02 -28.21 10.70
C PHE A 579 12.12 -29.29 10.63
N LYS A 580 11.91 -30.34 9.81
CA LYS A 580 12.93 -31.39 9.62
C LYS A 580 14.19 -30.87 8.94
N GLU A 581 14.01 -30.01 7.93
CA GLU A 581 15.14 -29.37 7.23
C GLU A 581 15.95 -28.49 8.18
N ALA A 582 15.29 -27.70 9.03
CA ALA A 582 15.95 -26.92 10.06
C ALA A 582 16.73 -27.80 11.05
N GLN A 583 16.13 -28.89 11.52
CA GLN A 583 16.82 -29.84 12.43
C GLN A 583 18.02 -30.55 11.77
N THR A 584 17.91 -30.92 10.49
CA THR A 584 19.02 -31.56 9.77
C THR A 584 20.11 -30.55 9.44
N GLY A 585 19.77 -29.30 9.14
CA GLY A 585 20.69 -28.17 9.02
C GLY A 585 21.42 -27.84 10.34
N GLU A 586 20.69 -27.82 11.47
CA GLU A 586 21.27 -27.59 12.81
C GLU A 586 22.19 -28.73 13.28
N ASN A 587 21.94 -29.97 12.92
CA ASN A 587 22.84 -31.08 13.20
C ASN A 587 24.14 -31.02 12.37
N ALA A 588 24.13 -30.31 11.22
CA ALA A 588 25.31 -29.94 10.46
C ALA A 588 25.97 -28.66 11.02
N ALA A 589 25.20 -27.82 11.74
CA ALA A 589 25.59 -26.54 12.27
C ALA A 589 25.66 -26.48 13.81
N ALA A 590 25.77 -27.64 14.51
CA ALA A 590 25.92 -27.68 15.98
C ALA A 590 27.31 -27.18 16.50
N ALA A 591 28.05 -26.45 15.64
CA ALA A 591 28.92 -25.37 16.08
C ALA A 591 28.07 -24.08 15.89
N ALA A 592 27.68 -23.42 16.96
CA ALA A 592 27.07 -22.11 16.92
C ALA A 592 27.81 -21.23 15.91
N VAL A 593 27.27 -21.02 14.72
CA VAL A 593 27.78 -20.03 13.78
C VAL A 593 27.45 -18.67 14.40
N VAL A 594 28.35 -18.18 15.22
CA VAL A 594 28.37 -16.77 15.60
C VAL A 594 28.58 -16.03 14.29
N MET A 595 27.55 -15.37 13.77
CA MET A 595 27.67 -14.53 12.58
C MET A 595 28.92 -13.66 12.72
N THR A 596 29.78 -13.70 11.73
CA THR A 596 30.91 -12.79 11.66
C THR A 596 30.41 -11.34 11.57
N LEU A 597 31.23 -10.38 11.92
CA LEU A 597 30.86 -8.96 11.80
C LEU A 597 30.50 -8.59 10.35
N GLY A 598 31.15 -9.17 9.36
CA GLY A 598 30.79 -8.97 7.96
C GLY A 598 29.39 -9.53 7.62
N GLU A 599 29.01 -10.70 8.14
CA GLU A 599 27.69 -11.27 7.96
C GLU A 599 26.60 -10.44 8.68
N LYS A 600 26.93 -9.84 9.84
CA LYS A 600 26.02 -8.91 10.52
C LYS A 600 25.80 -7.62 9.73
N ILE A 601 26.85 -7.08 9.11
CA ILE A 601 26.76 -5.91 8.23
C ILE A 601 25.90 -6.24 7.01
N PHE A 602 26.12 -7.38 6.38
CA PHE A 602 25.32 -7.88 5.28
C PHE A 602 23.83 -8.00 5.67
N ASP A 603 23.54 -8.66 6.80
CA ASP A 603 22.18 -8.87 7.31
C ASP A 603 21.50 -7.54 7.66
N ALA A 604 22.23 -6.57 8.22
CA ALA A 604 21.71 -5.25 8.51
C ALA A 604 21.26 -4.50 7.25
N VAL A 605 21.99 -4.62 6.15
CA VAL A 605 21.58 -4.05 4.85
C VAL A 605 20.37 -4.81 4.30
N MET A 606 20.39 -6.14 4.31
CA MET A 606 19.26 -6.96 3.86
C MET A 606 17.95 -6.58 4.55
N LYS A 607 17.99 -6.30 5.85
CA LYS A 607 16.83 -5.93 6.67
C LYS A 607 16.48 -4.44 6.66
N GLY A 608 17.35 -3.58 6.13
CA GLY A 608 17.17 -2.14 6.22
C GLY A 608 17.39 -1.56 7.62
N SER A 609 18.29 -2.15 8.41
CA SER A 609 18.58 -1.80 9.82
C SER A 609 19.44 -0.54 9.94
N GLN A 610 18.86 0.62 9.68
CA GLN A 610 19.57 1.91 9.65
C GLN A 610 20.17 2.33 11.00
N GLY A 611 19.58 1.89 12.12
CA GLY A 611 20.01 2.27 13.47
C GLY A 611 21.30 1.57 13.90
N SER A 612 21.52 0.33 13.51
CA SER A 612 22.64 -0.51 13.93
C SER A 612 23.83 -0.47 12.97
N ILE A 613 23.62 -0.13 11.69
CA ILE A 613 24.64 -0.29 10.64
C ILE A 613 25.96 0.42 10.95
N ILE A 614 25.94 1.66 11.42
CA ILE A 614 27.16 2.43 11.74
C ILE A 614 27.95 1.77 12.86
N ASN A 615 27.26 1.25 13.89
CA ASN A 615 27.92 0.56 14.99
C ASN A 615 28.56 -0.76 14.53
N LEU A 616 27.86 -1.53 13.70
CA LEU A 616 28.38 -2.76 13.12
C LEU A 616 29.59 -2.51 12.22
N VAL A 617 29.57 -1.45 11.42
CA VAL A 617 30.70 -1.03 10.60
C VAL A 617 31.89 -0.64 11.48
N LYS A 618 31.69 0.12 12.57
CA LYS A 618 32.76 0.45 13.53
C LYS A 618 33.37 -0.80 14.16
N GLU A 619 32.52 -1.69 14.66
CA GLU A 619 33.01 -2.98 15.23
C GLU A 619 33.78 -3.79 14.18
N GLY A 620 33.35 -3.80 12.91
CA GLY A 620 34.07 -4.45 11.82
C GLY A 620 35.44 -3.85 11.56
N LEU A 621 35.56 -2.53 11.55
CA LEU A 621 36.82 -1.80 11.42
C LEU A 621 37.77 -2.07 12.60
N ASP A 622 37.24 -2.03 13.83
CA ASP A 622 37.99 -2.32 15.06
C ASP A 622 38.50 -3.78 15.09
N ALA A 623 37.77 -4.69 14.48
CA ALA A 623 38.15 -6.08 14.30
C ALA A 623 39.14 -6.31 13.15
N GLY A 624 39.51 -5.26 12.42
CA GLY A 624 40.54 -5.30 11.35
C GLY A 624 39.96 -5.61 9.95
N ILE A 625 38.67 -5.56 9.74
CA ILE A 625 38.10 -5.62 8.37
C ILE A 625 38.42 -4.28 7.70
N VAL A 626 39.04 -4.33 6.52
CA VAL A 626 39.35 -3.10 5.80
C VAL A 626 38.10 -2.45 5.18
N PRO A 627 38.03 -1.11 5.08
CA PRO A 627 36.85 -0.40 4.56
C PRO A 627 36.36 -0.90 3.20
N ASP A 628 37.28 -1.18 2.26
CA ASP A 628 36.95 -1.69 0.94
C ASP A 628 36.30 -3.08 0.99
N ASP A 629 36.78 -3.98 1.86
CA ASP A 629 36.17 -5.31 2.05
C ASP A 629 34.75 -5.20 2.61
N ILE A 630 34.48 -4.25 3.52
CA ILE A 630 33.12 -3.98 4.02
C ILE A 630 32.22 -3.58 2.86
N ILE A 631 32.67 -2.68 2.00
CA ILE A 631 31.87 -2.20 0.87
C ILE A 631 31.65 -3.33 -0.14
N GLN A 632 32.72 -3.94 -0.65
CA GLN A 632 32.63 -4.88 -1.78
C GLN A 632 32.00 -6.22 -1.39
N LYS A 633 32.40 -6.78 -0.24
CA LYS A 633 32.03 -8.15 0.14
C LYS A 633 30.71 -8.20 0.96
N HIS A 634 30.35 -7.10 1.63
CA HIS A 634 29.20 -7.13 2.53
C HIS A 634 28.10 -6.17 2.08
N LEU A 635 28.38 -4.88 1.83
CA LEU A 635 27.34 -3.91 1.48
C LEU A 635 26.82 -4.12 0.05
N ILE A 636 27.71 -4.18 -0.96
CA ILE A 636 27.33 -4.36 -2.37
C ILE A 636 26.66 -5.74 -2.57
N THR A 637 27.23 -6.79 -1.97
CA THR A 637 26.65 -8.13 -2.09
C THR A 637 25.24 -8.21 -1.47
N ALA A 638 24.99 -7.49 -0.37
CA ALA A 638 23.68 -7.41 0.27
C ALA A 638 22.66 -6.73 -0.64
N ILE A 639 22.98 -5.53 -1.17
CA ILE A 639 22.04 -4.80 -2.01
C ILE A 639 21.75 -5.52 -3.34
N GLN A 640 22.73 -6.22 -3.92
CA GLN A 640 22.48 -7.08 -5.08
C GLN A 640 21.48 -8.19 -4.76
N LYS A 641 21.60 -8.81 -3.58
CA LYS A 641 20.63 -9.83 -3.13
C LYS A 641 19.23 -9.23 -2.90
N VAL A 642 19.15 -8.02 -2.36
CA VAL A 642 17.90 -7.26 -2.23
C VAL A 642 17.28 -7.00 -3.61
N GLY A 643 18.09 -6.62 -4.61
CA GLY A 643 17.64 -6.46 -5.99
C GLY A 643 17.01 -7.74 -6.55
N VAL A 644 17.66 -8.89 -6.37
CA VAL A 644 17.10 -10.19 -6.78
C VAL A 644 15.78 -10.50 -6.07
N LEU A 645 15.67 -10.22 -4.78
CA LEU A 645 14.42 -10.44 -4.03
C LEU A 645 13.29 -9.50 -4.48
N PHE A 646 13.65 -8.30 -4.92
CA PHE A 646 12.70 -7.36 -5.52
C PHE A 646 12.21 -7.87 -6.89
N GLU A 647 13.10 -8.37 -7.77
CA GLU A 647 12.74 -9.00 -9.04
C GLU A 647 11.85 -10.23 -8.85
N GLU A 648 12.14 -11.06 -7.83
CA GLU A 648 11.35 -12.23 -7.46
C GLU A 648 10.01 -11.87 -6.78
N LYS A 649 9.68 -10.58 -6.64
CA LYS A 649 8.47 -10.06 -5.95
C LYS A 649 8.36 -10.52 -4.48
N LYS A 650 9.48 -10.84 -3.85
CA LYS A 650 9.58 -11.16 -2.41
C LYS A 650 9.81 -9.91 -1.57
N TYR A 651 10.52 -8.93 -2.12
CA TYR A 651 10.66 -7.58 -1.58
C TYR A 651 9.88 -6.60 -2.43
N TYR A 652 9.39 -5.54 -1.80
CA TYR A 652 8.69 -4.43 -2.44
C TYR A 652 9.49 -3.15 -2.28
N LEU A 653 9.03 -2.07 -2.91
CA LEU A 653 9.72 -0.79 -2.93
C LEU A 653 10.16 -0.29 -1.53
N PRO A 654 9.36 -0.38 -0.46
CA PRO A 654 9.79 0.05 0.87
C PRO A 654 10.99 -0.71 1.42
N GLN A 655 11.05 -2.05 1.25
CA GLN A 655 12.19 -2.85 1.69
C GLN A 655 13.45 -2.51 0.90
N LEU A 656 13.31 -2.33 -0.42
CA LEU A 656 14.43 -1.94 -1.28
C LEU A 656 15.02 -0.59 -0.85
N ILE A 657 14.17 0.42 -0.60
CA ILE A 657 14.59 1.74 -0.15
C ILE A 657 15.27 1.67 1.21
N ALA A 658 14.68 0.99 2.19
CA ALA A 658 15.25 0.85 3.53
C ALA A 658 16.65 0.19 3.50
N SER A 659 16.82 -0.84 2.66
CA SER A 659 18.12 -1.50 2.46
C SER A 659 19.15 -0.56 1.82
N ALA A 660 18.74 0.20 0.82
CA ALA A 660 19.61 1.14 0.12
C ALA A 660 20.06 2.30 1.02
N GLU A 661 19.16 2.89 1.80
CA GLU A 661 19.49 3.93 2.78
C GLU A 661 20.42 3.42 3.89
N THR A 662 20.23 2.16 4.31
CA THR A 662 21.13 1.51 5.27
C THR A 662 22.54 1.39 4.71
N MET A 663 22.66 0.98 3.43
CA MET A 663 23.95 0.93 2.73
C MET A 663 24.56 2.32 2.56
N GLU A 664 23.77 3.33 2.16
CA GLU A 664 24.25 4.71 1.97
C GLU A 664 24.84 5.28 3.26
N LYS A 665 24.17 5.09 4.40
CA LYS A 665 24.70 5.47 5.72
C LYS A 665 26.05 4.82 6.03
N ALA A 666 26.21 3.53 5.71
CA ALA A 666 27.47 2.82 5.90
C ALA A 666 28.57 3.37 4.98
N ILE A 667 28.27 3.61 3.71
CA ILE A 667 29.23 4.16 2.73
C ILE A 667 29.65 5.57 3.14
N THR A 668 28.72 6.45 3.47
CA THR A 668 29.00 7.82 3.93
C THR A 668 29.94 7.83 5.14
N TYR A 669 29.79 6.87 6.06
CA TYR A 669 30.70 6.72 7.20
C TYR A 669 32.08 6.22 6.78
N LEU A 670 32.18 5.30 5.80
CA LEU A 670 33.44 4.69 5.34
C LEU A 670 34.20 5.57 4.35
N GLU A 671 33.54 6.44 3.59
CA GLU A 671 34.11 7.26 2.52
C GLU A 671 35.37 8.07 2.92
N PRO A 672 35.44 8.72 4.11
CA PRO A 672 36.63 9.42 4.55
C PRO A 672 37.84 8.51 4.85
N MET A 673 37.60 7.20 4.99
CA MET A 673 38.60 6.19 5.36
C MET A 673 39.15 5.44 4.15
N LEU A 674 38.50 5.61 2.98
CA LEU A 674 38.96 5.01 1.74
C LEU A 674 40.22 5.73 1.27
N ILE A 675 41.33 5.00 1.18
CA ILE A 675 42.55 5.51 0.55
C ILE A 675 42.20 5.73 -0.94
N LYS A 676 42.37 6.95 -1.43
CA LYS A 676 42.32 7.24 -2.86
C LYS A 676 43.54 6.63 -3.57
N ASP A 677 43.56 5.33 -3.70
CA ASP A 677 44.35 4.71 -4.76
C ASP A 677 43.48 4.65 -6.01
N ASP A 678 44.07 4.93 -7.18
CA ASP A 678 43.49 5.00 -8.50
C ASP A 678 42.63 3.74 -8.85
N ALA A 679 41.53 3.54 -8.15
CA ALA A 679 40.51 2.59 -8.59
C ALA A 679 39.76 3.26 -9.75
N GLU A 680 39.74 2.59 -10.91
CA GLU A 680 39.01 3.00 -12.10
C GLU A 680 37.63 3.55 -11.67
N GLU A 681 37.43 4.87 -11.82
CA GLU A 681 36.14 5.52 -11.60
C GLU A 681 35.12 4.79 -12.49
N LYS A 682 34.14 4.13 -11.88
CA LYS A 682 33.02 3.58 -12.64
C LYS A 682 32.35 4.72 -13.42
N ALA A 683 31.88 4.40 -14.61
CA ALA A 683 31.33 5.37 -15.54
C ALA A 683 30.34 6.34 -14.89
N THR A 684 30.38 7.60 -15.31
CA THR A 684 29.41 8.62 -14.94
C THR A 684 28.13 8.42 -15.73
N ILE A 685 26.99 8.51 -15.06
CA ILE A 685 25.64 8.37 -15.63
C ILE A 685 24.83 9.61 -15.27
N ILE A 686 24.19 10.23 -16.25
CA ILE A 686 23.20 11.30 -16.02
C ILE A 686 21.82 10.68 -15.98
N MET A 687 20.99 11.08 -15.01
CA MET A 687 19.60 10.67 -14.93
C MET A 687 18.71 11.90 -14.87
N ALA A 688 17.63 11.90 -15.65
CA ALA A 688 16.67 12.99 -15.68
C ALA A 688 15.25 12.49 -15.97
N THR A 689 14.25 13.14 -15.40
CA THR A 689 12.88 13.10 -15.92
C THR A 689 12.76 14.24 -16.94
N VAL A 690 12.28 13.91 -18.13
CA VAL A 690 12.28 14.82 -19.29
C VAL A 690 11.36 16.02 -19.09
N GLU A 691 11.58 17.07 -19.89
CA GLU A 691 10.82 18.32 -19.88
C GLU A 691 9.31 18.11 -19.94
N GLY A 692 8.59 18.80 -19.06
CA GLY A 692 7.14 18.69 -18.90
C GLY A 692 6.66 17.49 -18.08
N ASP A 693 7.56 16.60 -17.64
CA ASP A 693 7.22 15.49 -16.76
C ASP A 693 7.75 15.72 -15.35
N ILE A 694 6.83 15.67 -14.40
CA ILE A 694 7.11 15.93 -12.99
C ILE A 694 7.15 14.65 -12.13
N HIS A 695 6.93 13.50 -12.77
CA HIS A 695 6.89 12.21 -12.10
C HIS A 695 8.29 11.59 -12.07
N ASP A 696 8.93 11.58 -10.92
CA ASP A 696 10.33 11.17 -10.75
C ASP A 696 10.55 9.91 -9.89
N ILE A 697 9.48 9.30 -9.37
CA ILE A 697 9.57 8.14 -8.48
C ILE A 697 10.35 6.99 -9.13
N GLY A 698 9.98 6.61 -10.36
CA GLY A 698 10.66 5.54 -11.10
C GLY A 698 12.12 5.89 -11.38
N LYS A 699 12.41 7.14 -11.77
CA LYS A 699 13.77 7.63 -12.01
C LYS A 699 14.62 7.58 -10.71
N ASN A 700 14.05 8.01 -9.59
CA ASN A 700 14.76 8.04 -8.31
C ASN A 700 15.16 6.63 -7.87
N LEU A 701 14.30 5.64 -8.15
CA LEU A 701 14.62 4.23 -7.91
C LEU A 701 15.80 3.74 -8.77
N VAL A 702 15.81 4.09 -10.07
CA VAL A 702 16.94 3.76 -10.96
C VAL A 702 18.22 4.45 -10.50
N VAL A 703 18.17 5.73 -10.12
CA VAL A 703 19.30 6.48 -9.56
C VAL A 703 19.84 5.78 -8.32
N LEU A 704 18.97 5.38 -7.41
CA LEU A 704 19.34 4.70 -6.18
C LEU A 704 20.04 3.36 -6.48
N MET A 705 19.47 2.54 -7.36
CA MET A 705 20.06 1.26 -7.75
C MET A 705 21.42 1.44 -8.43
N LEU A 706 21.55 2.34 -9.40
CA LEU A 706 22.81 2.59 -10.10
C LEU A 706 23.91 3.10 -9.14
N LYS A 707 23.58 3.99 -8.20
CA LYS A 707 24.51 4.42 -7.13
C LYS A 707 24.96 3.24 -6.28
N ASN A 708 24.04 2.36 -5.93
CA ASN A 708 24.31 1.17 -5.12
C ASN A 708 25.21 0.16 -5.85
N TYR A 709 25.11 0.09 -7.19
CA TYR A 709 26.02 -0.70 -8.02
C TYR A 709 27.39 0.00 -8.26
N GLY A 710 27.60 1.16 -7.64
CA GLY A 710 28.87 1.87 -7.60
C GLY A 710 29.13 2.77 -8.82
N TYR A 711 28.09 3.16 -9.55
CA TYR A 711 28.19 4.16 -10.62
C TYR A 711 28.14 5.58 -10.03
N ARG A 712 28.87 6.51 -10.66
CA ARG A 712 28.72 7.94 -10.36
C ARG A 712 27.47 8.44 -11.05
N VAL A 713 26.35 8.59 -10.33
CA VAL A 713 25.08 9.05 -10.89
C VAL A 713 24.84 10.51 -10.52
N ILE A 714 24.67 11.34 -11.55
CA ILE A 714 24.25 12.74 -11.43
C ILE A 714 22.76 12.80 -11.79
N ASP A 715 21.95 13.04 -10.79
CA ASP A 715 20.51 13.19 -10.93
C ASP A 715 20.20 14.68 -11.17
N LEU A 716 19.61 15.00 -12.31
CA LEU A 716 19.21 16.35 -12.69
C LEU A 716 17.80 16.71 -12.18
N GLY A 717 17.08 15.74 -11.59
CA GLY A 717 15.73 15.97 -11.12
C GLY A 717 14.66 15.72 -12.18
N LYS A 718 13.59 16.49 -12.11
CA LYS A 718 12.41 16.40 -12.96
C LYS A 718 12.24 17.66 -13.78
N ASP A 719 11.45 17.57 -14.88
CA ASP A 719 11.17 18.69 -15.79
C ASP A 719 12.47 19.31 -16.35
N VAL A 720 13.37 18.47 -16.88
CA VAL A 720 14.69 18.89 -17.32
C VAL A 720 14.73 18.99 -18.84
N SER A 721 15.10 20.18 -19.36
CA SER A 721 15.19 20.39 -20.79
C SER A 721 16.29 19.55 -21.44
N ALA A 722 16.12 19.21 -22.73
CA ALA A 722 17.09 18.45 -23.52
C ALA A 722 18.49 19.09 -23.52
N GLU A 723 18.56 20.42 -23.62
CA GLU A 723 19.79 21.17 -23.59
C GLU A 723 20.54 21.00 -22.28
N CYS A 724 19.83 21.09 -21.13
CA CYS A 724 20.43 20.94 -19.82
C CYS A 724 20.99 19.51 -19.62
N ILE A 725 20.24 18.51 -20.06
CA ILE A 725 20.66 17.09 -19.97
C ILE A 725 21.94 16.87 -20.78
N VAL A 726 21.94 17.27 -22.06
CA VAL A 726 23.07 17.01 -22.98
C VAL A 726 24.29 17.84 -22.61
N GLU A 727 24.13 19.12 -22.24
CA GLU A 727 25.24 19.97 -21.81
C GLU A 727 25.90 19.44 -20.53
N THR A 728 25.10 18.94 -19.59
CA THR A 728 25.65 18.33 -18.39
C THR A 728 26.36 17.01 -18.70
N ALA A 729 25.82 16.19 -19.62
CA ALA A 729 26.46 14.96 -20.05
C ALA A 729 27.83 15.20 -20.72
N ILE A 730 27.92 16.22 -21.56
CA ILE A 730 29.18 16.63 -22.18
C ILE A 730 30.17 17.13 -21.14
N LYS A 731 29.75 18.03 -20.26
CA LYS A 731 30.58 18.61 -19.19
C LYS A 731 31.18 17.57 -18.26
N GLU A 732 30.36 16.61 -17.85
CA GLU A 732 30.72 15.57 -16.87
C GLU A 732 31.27 14.30 -17.53
N HIS A 733 31.44 14.29 -18.86
CA HIS A 733 31.92 13.14 -19.64
C HIS A 733 31.10 11.86 -19.35
N ALA A 734 29.77 11.99 -19.29
CA ALA A 734 28.91 10.89 -18.97
C ALA A 734 28.94 9.79 -20.04
N ALA A 735 29.03 8.55 -19.61
CA ALA A 735 28.97 7.40 -20.52
C ALA A 735 27.54 7.06 -20.93
N ILE A 736 26.57 7.32 -20.04
CA ILE A 736 25.15 7.01 -20.25
C ILE A 736 24.30 8.21 -19.79
N ILE A 737 23.23 8.45 -20.54
CA ILE A 737 22.12 9.33 -20.19
C ILE A 737 20.88 8.44 -20.01
N GLY A 738 20.28 8.41 -18.83
CA GLY A 738 19.03 7.74 -18.55
C GLY A 738 17.88 8.71 -18.46
N LEU A 739 16.83 8.45 -19.20
CA LEU A 739 15.65 9.32 -19.31
C LEU A 739 14.42 8.59 -18.77
N SER A 740 13.59 9.31 -18.01
CA SER A 740 12.33 8.80 -17.47
C SER A 740 11.15 9.67 -17.91
N ALA A 741 10.00 9.03 -18.21
CA ALA A 741 8.72 9.69 -18.39
C ALA A 741 7.59 8.77 -17.91
N LEU A 742 6.59 9.36 -17.25
CA LEU A 742 5.41 8.64 -16.77
C LEU A 742 4.17 8.94 -17.62
N MET A 743 4.15 10.05 -18.31
CA MET A 743 3.02 10.47 -19.17
C MET A 743 3.34 10.25 -20.65
N THR A 744 2.32 9.78 -21.37
CA THR A 744 2.42 9.62 -22.84
C THR A 744 2.66 10.94 -23.56
N THR A 745 2.25 12.04 -22.94
CA THR A 745 2.41 13.40 -23.46
C THR A 745 3.85 13.91 -23.36
N THR A 746 4.61 13.42 -22.41
CA THR A 746 5.99 13.89 -22.14
C THR A 746 7.06 12.94 -22.65
N MET A 747 6.73 11.65 -22.89
CA MET A 747 7.70 10.68 -23.41
C MET A 747 8.34 11.12 -24.74
N MET A 748 7.65 11.95 -25.50
CA MET A 748 8.18 12.48 -26.75
C MET A 748 9.42 13.37 -26.58
N ARG A 749 9.57 14.01 -25.42
CA ARG A 749 10.76 14.81 -25.09
C ARG A 749 12.05 13.98 -25.00
N MET A 750 11.92 12.66 -24.83
CA MET A 750 13.09 11.77 -24.94
C MET A 750 13.72 11.77 -26.32
N ARG A 751 12.91 11.92 -27.39
CA ARG A 751 13.41 12.08 -28.77
C ARG A 751 14.27 13.32 -28.91
N ASP A 752 13.81 14.46 -28.36
CA ASP A 752 14.54 15.72 -28.42
C ASP A 752 15.95 15.58 -27.82
N VAL A 753 16.06 14.82 -26.71
CA VAL A 753 17.35 14.51 -26.07
C VAL A 753 18.22 13.61 -26.98
N VAL A 754 17.65 12.56 -27.58
CA VAL A 754 18.39 11.65 -28.46
C VAL A 754 18.92 12.39 -29.72
N GLU A 755 18.06 13.20 -30.33
CA GLU A 755 18.45 14.03 -31.50
C GLU A 755 19.56 15.02 -31.13
N LEU A 756 19.46 15.69 -29.99
CA LEU A 756 20.47 16.64 -29.53
C LEU A 756 21.79 15.96 -29.17
N VAL A 757 21.77 14.74 -28.61
CA VAL A 757 22.97 13.90 -28.38
C VAL A 757 23.69 13.60 -29.68
N GLN A 758 22.95 13.28 -30.75
CA GLN A 758 23.49 13.01 -32.07
C GLN A 758 24.02 14.30 -32.73
N GLU A 759 23.27 15.41 -32.67
CA GLU A 759 23.66 16.69 -33.24
C GLU A 759 24.94 17.24 -32.60
N LYS A 760 25.03 17.23 -31.28
CA LYS A 760 26.21 17.70 -30.53
C LYS A 760 27.37 16.69 -30.48
N HIS A 761 27.21 15.51 -31.12
CA HIS A 761 28.18 14.42 -31.08
C HIS A 761 28.63 14.07 -29.66
N CYS A 762 27.68 14.10 -28.72
CA CYS A 762 27.89 13.69 -27.35
C CYS A 762 28.12 12.18 -27.31
N GLY A 763 29.28 11.68 -26.96
CA GLY A 763 29.60 10.24 -27.00
C GLY A 763 28.85 9.37 -26.02
N SER A 764 27.85 9.91 -25.29
CA SER A 764 27.00 9.18 -24.33
C SER A 764 25.98 8.29 -25.01
N LYS A 765 25.71 7.13 -24.46
CA LYS A 765 24.58 6.28 -24.86
C LYS A 765 23.33 6.72 -24.14
N VAL A 766 22.17 6.62 -24.81
CA VAL A 766 20.88 7.03 -24.24
C VAL A 766 20.03 5.78 -23.93
N ILE A 767 19.59 5.65 -22.68
CA ILE A 767 18.62 4.64 -22.26
C ILE A 767 17.34 5.32 -21.79
N ILE A 768 16.21 4.67 -22.01
CA ILE A 768 14.92 5.19 -21.63
C ILE A 768 14.17 4.22 -20.72
N GLY A 769 13.30 4.74 -19.85
CA GLY A 769 12.43 3.97 -18.96
C GLY A 769 11.25 4.80 -18.49
N GLY A 770 10.30 4.14 -17.84
CA GLY A 770 9.08 4.76 -17.33
C GLY A 770 7.83 3.98 -17.76
N ALA A 771 6.70 4.22 -17.09
CA ALA A 771 5.49 3.41 -17.23
C ALA A 771 4.86 3.41 -18.64
N VAL A 772 5.17 4.43 -19.45
CA VAL A 772 4.58 4.59 -20.80
C VAL A 772 5.58 4.29 -21.93
N THR A 773 6.84 4.04 -21.59
CA THR A 773 7.88 3.75 -22.58
C THR A 773 7.92 2.27 -22.92
N THR A 774 8.33 1.93 -24.14
CA THR A 774 8.45 0.55 -24.63
C THR A 774 9.73 0.36 -25.41
N GLN A 775 10.15 -0.88 -25.65
CA GLN A 775 11.27 -1.20 -26.51
C GLN A 775 11.05 -0.67 -27.93
N SER A 776 9.83 -0.77 -28.47
CA SER A 776 9.48 -0.26 -29.80
C SER A 776 9.68 1.26 -29.89
N PHE A 777 9.35 1.99 -28.82
CA PHE A 777 9.60 3.43 -28.77
C PHE A 777 11.08 3.78 -28.69
N ALA A 778 11.87 3.02 -27.90
CA ALA A 778 13.33 3.17 -27.84
C ALA A 778 13.96 3.00 -29.23
N ASP A 779 13.54 1.95 -29.94
CA ASP A 779 14.03 1.65 -31.30
C ASP A 779 13.62 2.76 -32.29
N GLU A 780 12.40 3.30 -32.16
CA GLU A 780 11.88 4.37 -33.02
C GLU A 780 12.66 5.68 -32.86
N ILE A 781 12.93 6.11 -31.61
CA ILE A 781 13.65 7.35 -31.35
C ILE A 781 15.18 7.19 -31.49
N GLY A 782 15.68 5.97 -31.69
CA GLY A 782 17.10 5.67 -31.80
C GLY A 782 17.85 5.70 -30.46
N ALA A 783 17.19 5.42 -29.36
CA ALA A 783 17.83 5.23 -28.06
C ALA A 783 18.64 3.92 -28.05
N ASP A 784 19.71 3.87 -27.25
CA ASP A 784 20.60 2.70 -27.17
C ASP A 784 19.98 1.54 -26.36
N GLY A 785 18.89 1.78 -25.63
CA GLY A 785 18.18 0.74 -24.93
C GLY A 785 16.97 1.23 -24.12
N TYR A 786 16.13 0.27 -23.76
CA TYR A 786 14.95 0.43 -22.93
C TYR A 786 15.06 -0.47 -21.69
N SER A 787 14.58 0.03 -20.57
CA SER A 787 14.39 -0.77 -19.35
C SER A 787 12.96 -0.61 -18.84
N ARG A 788 12.32 -1.73 -18.58
CA ARG A 788 10.95 -1.77 -18.06
C ARG A 788 10.89 -1.38 -16.58
N ASP A 789 11.95 -1.71 -15.84
CA ASP A 789 12.04 -1.46 -14.40
C ASP A 789 13.47 -1.10 -13.99
N ALA A 790 13.65 -0.79 -12.71
CA ALA A 790 14.92 -0.31 -12.19
C ALA A 790 16.02 -1.38 -12.16
N ALA A 791 15.66 -2.66 -12.01
CA ALA A 791 16.61 -3.76 -12.02
C ALA A 791 17.12 -4.00 -13.44
N GLU A 792 16.21 -4.01 -14.41
CA GLU A 792 16.57 -4.13 -15.83
C GLU A 792 17.42 -2.95 -16.31
N ALA A 793 17.21 -1.74 -15.76
CA ALA A 793 18.04 -0.57 -16.06
C ALA A 793 19.51 -0.80 -15.67
N VAL A 794 19.79 -1.41 -14.54
CA VAL A 794 21.14 -1.73 -14.12
C VAL A 794 21.79 -2.73 -15.06
N HIS A 795 21.11 -3.83 -15.41
CA HIS A 795 21.63 -4.81 -16.35
C HIS A 795 21.83 -4.23 -17.76
N LEU A 796 20.97 -3.31 -18.17
CA LEU A 796 21.11 -2.60 -19.43
C LEU A 796 22.39 -1.73 -19.43
N VAL A 797 22.62 -0.99 -18.35
CA VAL A 797 23.83 -0.18 -18.16
C VAL A 797 25.09 -1.04 -18.19
N GLU A 798 25.12 -2.16 -17.47
CA GLU A 798 26.25 -3.09 -17.47
C GLU A 798 26.55 -3.62 -18.88
N ARG A 799 25.52 -4.06 -19.59
CA ARG A 799 25.63 -4.54 -20.97
C ARG A 799 26.14 -3.47 -21.93
N LEU A 800 25.67 -2.23 -21.82
CA LEU A 800 26.08 -1.13 -22.68
C LEU A 800 27.52 -0.66 -22.40
N LEU A 801 28.01 -0.84 -21.19
CA LEU A 801 29.38 -0.53 -20.79
C LEU A 801 30.35 -1.71 -21.02
N GLY A 802 29.85 -2.86 -21.52
CA GLY A 802 30.68 -4.04 -21.83
C GLY A 802 31.14 -4.80 -20.59
N LYS A 803 30.38 -4.78 -19.52
CA LYS A 803 30.66 -5.46 -18.24
C LYS A 803 29.76 -6.67 -18.04
#